data_83e73a292017c22ab469c1f1dacb899a
#
_entry.id   83e73a292017c22ab469c1f1dacb899a
#
_cell.length_a   1.000
_cell.length_b   1.000
_cell.length_c   1.000
_cell.angle_alpha   90.00
_cell.angle_beta   90.00
_cell.angle_gamma   90.00
#
_symmetry.space_group_name_H-M   'P 1'
#
loop_
_entity.id
_entity.type
_entity.pdbx_description
1 polymer ?
#
loop_
_entity_poly.entity_id
_entity_poly.type
_entity_poly.pdbx_seq_one_letter_code
_entity_poly.pdbx_strand_id
1 'polypeptide(L)'
;MPFCGWAGEADSNKFRREAGTLRKRTRERTPITIEDSLRRTTTCILAFAFCLSAVSVAVGQESIPKAAWKRPLGLRLENPGVTRNVGDIDDGYWQGVPVGGLGAGTFSRSYRGDFARWHIKAGVHKYEPVYSNQFAMFQQSEGDARGVAQVLMNGKPQGGELSNWQWNYPVGAGDYYALFPKAWFDYKWDRFPAHVTLEQFSPVIPDNYRESSYPVAIYRWHAENPTNKTVTVSLLFSWTNMAGWFRTFTRDFTGTPNQGNFNSYRSEPIEGGGTMKGIVFDRNRGSAGPNEWDGQFVIAALDSPGVEVSYQTTWLASGDGKEIWAPFAKDGRLANDTKTWVSDKEKLGGAIAIRFTLKPGEKKIIPMVLAWDFPVVQFGEGRKWNRRYTDFYGTSGQNAWKIARDGLMHAAEWSEKIDRWQAPYVNDESKPLWYRGMLFNELYALSDGGTFWGREAGSDLKKPPTFALLECFDYAYYGTLDVSFYGSLPLVKFWPQIDKQVLREFADTVPKEWSEQGLWVWKTEQTGQPVTHKRKKIGAVPHDLGVPEGDPFVAVNEPGWQDTNDWKDLNSKFVLMVYRDYVLTGRQDEQFLRETWPAMKDAIEYLRQFDHGGGVPENSGYPDQTYDDWVVKGVSAYSGGLWLAALRAAEETARIVGDAQTAAEYHALFLKGQKTYVSQLWNGEYFRYDTTSESKDDIQTDQLAGQWYANLTGLGEIVPRSMEMSALKKIFDFNVLKYGDGQMGAANGMSSDGQILTNAEAKEVWVGTTEGYAGLSLSEGMKDEAWKATWGLYHTIYENKGYWFRTPEAWDVTGNFRAGMYMRPMAIWALEMTPPRAK
;
A
#
# COMPACT_ATOMS: atom_id res chain seq x y z
N MET A 1 46.93 -17.33 25.93
CA MET A 1 48.12 -18.18 25.82
C MET A 1 47.73 -19.53 25.30
N PRO A 2 48.58 -20.13 24.45
CA PRO A 2 48.78 -19.78 23.06
C PRO A 2 48.85 -20.99 22.12
N PHE A 3 49.04 -20.68 20.81
CA PHE A 3 49.77 -21.47 19.76
C PHE A 3 49.07 -22.68 19.13
N CYS A 4 49.11 -22.95 17.92
CA CYS A 4 49.78 -22.83 16.64
C CYS A 4 48.95 -23.60 15.65
N GLY A 5 48.67 -23.25 14.45
CA GLY A 5 49.49 -22.96 13.32
C GLY A 5 49.95 -24.25 12.62
N TRP A 6 49.49 -24.38 11.34
CA TRP A 6 50.37 -24.82 10.24
C TRP A 6 49.65 -24.81 8.93
N ALA A 7 50.34 -24.22 7.97
CA ALA A 7 50.03 -24.17 6.53
C ALA A 7 50.55 -25.48 5.87
N GLY A 8 50.05 -25.75 4.66
CA GLY A 8 50.55 -26.76 3.79
C GLY A 8 50.01 -26.63 2.38
N GLU A 9 50.86 -26.10 1.51
CA GLU A 9 50.69 -25.98 0.05
C GLU A 9 50.79 -27.30 -0.69
N ALA A 10 50.43 -27.17 -1.99
CA ALA A 10 50.84 -27.98 -3.16
C ALA A 10 50.09 -29.31 -3.34
N ASP A 11 49.82 -29.81 -4.50
CA ASP A 11 50.33 -29.59 -5.86
C ASP A 11 49.41 -30.23 -6.90
N SER A 12 49.51 -29.66 -8.06
CA SER A 12 49.10 -29.96 -9.40
C SER A 12 49.08 -31.44 -9.88
N ASN A 13 48.28 -31.62 -10.94
CA ASN A 13 48.45 -32.48 -12.09
C ASN A 13 47.96 -33.93 -12.07
N LYS A 14 47.11 -34.14 -13.05
CA LYS A 14 47.00 -35.21 -14.08
C LYS A 14 45.61 -35.81 -14.19
N PHE A 15 44.97 -35.72 -15.31
CA PHE A 15 45.02 -36.66 -16.40
C PHE A 15 44.40 -36.14 -17.70
N ARG A 16 45.17 -36.31 -18.77
CA ARG A 16 44.85 -36.14 -20.19
C ARG A 16 44.27 -37.42 -20.78
N ARG A 17 43.57 -37.20 -21.92
CA ARG A 17 43.25 -38.05 -23.10
C ARG A 17 41.82 -38.58 -23.08
N GLU A 18 41.05 -38.31 -24.17
CA GLU A 18 41.34 -38.83 -25.52
C GLU A 18 40.75 -37.94 -26.63
N ALA A 19 41.39 -38.06 -27.79
CA ALA A 19 41.22 -37.31 -29.02
C ALA A 19 40.16 -37.95 -29.94
N GLY A 20 39.49 -37.11 -30.71
CA GLY A 20 38.68 -37.52 -31.88
C GLY A 20 38.83 -36.48 -33.01
N THR A 21 39.50 -36.89 -34.04
CA THR A 21 39.91 -36.25 -35.27
C THR A 21 38.74 -35.69 -36.07
N LEU A 22 38.90 -34.53 -36.71
CA LEU A 22 38.32 -34.21 -38.04
C LEU A 22 38.97 -33.01 -38.74
N ARG A 23 39.65 -33.33 -39.78
CA ARG A 23 39.98 -32.67 -41.06
C ARG A 23 40.07 -31.16 -41.17
N LYS A 24 41.29 -30.72 -41.47
CA LYS A 24 41.68 -29.43 -42.09
C LYS A 24 41.02 -29.25 -43.45
N ARG A 25 40.45 -28.06 -43.71
CA ARG A 25 40.35 -27.46 -45.04
C ARG A 25 41.05 -26.10 -44.99
N THR A 26 42.14 -26.01 -45.65
CA THR A 26 42.89 -24.80 -46.01
C THR A 26 42.06 -23.97 -46.98
N ARG A 27 41.89 -22.69 -46.67
CA ARG A 27 41.54 -21.62 -47.64
C ARG A 27 42.58 -20.55 -47.55
N GLU A 28 43.20 -20.28 -48.71
CA GLU A 28 44.19 -19.27 -48.98
C GLU A 28 43.69 -17.86 -48.61
N ARG A 29 44.55 -17.11 -47.98
CA ARG A 29 44.32 -15.70 -47.68
C ARG A 29 45.02 -14.87 -48.78
N THR A 30 44.22 -14.10 -49.52
CA THR A 30 44.68 -13.00 -50.35
C THR A 30 44.94 -11.75 -49.49
N PRO A 31 45.99 -10.97 -49.69
CA PRO A 31 46.28 -9.80 -48.85
C PRO A 31 45.35 -8.63 -49.18
N ILE A 32 44.72 -8.12 -48.13
CA ILE A 32 43.88 -6.89 -48.19
C ILE A 32 44.79 -5.66 -48.10
N THR A 33 44.72 -4.78 -49.06
CA THR A 33 45.46 -3.52 -49.11
C THR A 33 44.95 -2.50 -48.09
N ILE A 34 45.83 -1.59 -47.65
CA ILE A 34 45.52 -0.56 -46.60
C ILE A 34 44.36 0.36 -47.00
N GLU A 35 44.05 0.55 -48.27
CA GLU A 35 42.95 1.36 -48.76
C GLU A 35 41.55 0.76 -48.50
N ASP A 36 41.41 -0.55 -48.51
CA ASP A 36 40.15 -1.23 -48.23
C ASP A 36 39.79 -1.17 -46.70
N SER A 37 40.81 -1.11 -45.85
CA SER A 37 40.62 -0.95 -44.42
C SER A 37 40.09 0.44 -44.05
N LEU A 38 40.58 1.50 -44.69
CA LEU A 38 40.16 2.87 -44.47
C LEU A 38 38.72 3.12 -44.96
N ARG A 39 38.34 2.54 -46.13
CA ARG A 39 36.95 2.70 -46.60
C ARG A 39 35.94 1.99 -45.74
N ARG A 40 36.23 0.81 -45.19
CA ARG A 40 35.33 0.08 -44.25
C ARG A 40 35.23 0.77 -42.91
N THR A 41 36.31 1.37 -42.40
CA THR A 41 36.28 2.10 -41.12
C THR A 41 35.49 3.41 -41.24
N THR A 42 35.62 4.12 -42.38
CA THR A 42 34.86 5.36 -42.61
C THR A 42 33.37 5.10 -42.80
N THR A 43 32.97 3.98 -43.46
CA THR A 43 31.58 3.62 -43.61
C THR A 43 30.96 3.14 -42.28
N CYS A 44 31.72 2.45 -41.43
CA CYS A 44 31.24 2.08 -40.08
C CYS A 44 31.12 3.29 -39.14
N ILE A 45 32.02 4.27 -39.23
CA ILE A 45 31.96 5.51 -38.45
C ILE A 45 30.79 6.39 -38.90
N LEU A 46 30.51 6.50 -40.20
CA LEU A 46 29.35 7.22 -40.72
C LEU A 46 28.01 6.50 -40.41
N ALA A 47 27.97 5.15 -40.44
CA ALA A 47 26.82 4.41 -40.02
C ALA A 47 26.57 4.49 -38.50
N PHE A 48 27.64 4.54 -37.67
CA PHE A 48 27.52 4.73 -36.24
C PHE A 48 27.15 6.18 -35.87
N ALA A 49 27.69 7.19 -36.63
CA ALA A 49 27.28 8.60 -36.47
C ALA A 49 25.83 8.82 -36.96
N PHE A 50 25.36 8.10 -37.99
CA PHE A 50 23.96 8.17 -38.44
C PHE A 50 23.00 7.42 -37.52
N CYS A 51 23.43 6.35 -36.82
CA CYS A 51 22.65 5.70 -35.78
C CYS A 51 22.62 6.50 -34.47
N LEU A 52 23.67 7.29 -34.17
CA LEU A 52 23.65 8.17 -32.98
C LEU A 52 22.89 9.48 -33.21
N SER A 53 22.67 9.90 -34.47
CA SER A 53 21.82 11.07 -34.77
C SER A 53 20.35 10.74 -35.06
N ALA A 54 19.97 9.46 -35.08
CA ALA A 54 18.58 9.00 -35.27
C ALA A 54 17.91 8.43 -33.99
N VAL A 55 18.59 8.51 -32.86
CA VAL A 55 17.92 8.43 -31.54
C VAL A 55 17.60 9.86 -31.12
N SER A 56 16.82 10.58 -31.91
CA SER A 56 15.78 11.44 -31.35
C SER A 56 14.88 10.46 -30.58
N VAL A 57 15.12 10.32 -29.29
CA VAL A 57 14.07 9.87 -28.40
C VAL A 57 12.94 10.83 -28.69
N ALA A 58 11.96 10.39 -29.49
CA ALA A 58 10.64 10.97 -29.42
C ALA A 58 10.30 10.80 -27.94
N VAL A 59 10.40 11.89 -27.17
CA VAL A 59 9.74 12.02 -25.89
C VAL A 59 8.28 11.87 -26.27
N GLY A 60 7.82 10.62 -26.33
CA GLY A 60 6.41 10.29 -26.43
C GLY A 60 5.78 11.09 -25.32
N GLN A 61 4.75 11.83 -25.63
CA GLN A 61 3.93 12.49 -24.63
C GLN A 61 3.56 11.39 -23.63
N GLU A 62 4.08 11.45 -22.40
CA GLU A 62 3.70 10.56 -21.31
C GLU A 62 2.19 10.79 -21.12
N SER A 63 1.39 9.96 -21.75
CA SER A 63 -0.07 10.09 -21.71
C SER A 63 -0.57 9.41 -20.43
N ILE A 64 -1.47 10.06 -19.73
CA ILE A 64 -2.18 9.46 -18.59
C ILE A 64 -2.77 8.12 -19.05
N PRO A 65 -2.48 7.00 -18.35
CA PRO A 65 -3.00 5.68 -18.74
C PRO A 65 -4.54 5.68 -18.80
N LYS A 66 -5.12 5.04 -19.82
CA LYS A 66 -6.58 4.95 -19.96
C LYS A 66 -7.25 4.26 -18.77
N ALA A 67 -6.53 3.36 -18.09
CA ALA A 67 -7.00 2.66 -16.90
C ALA A 67 -7.02 3.53 -15.64
N ALA A 68 -6.39 4.71 -15.64
CA ALA A 68 -6.42 5.61 -14.50
C ALA A 68 -7.87 6.05 -14.22
N TRP A 69 -8.31 5.83 -12.99
CA TRP A 69 -9.63 6.29 -12.55
C TRP A 69 -9.73 7.81 -12.66
N LYS A 70 -10.82 8.28 -13.23
CA LYS A 70 -11.01 9.67 -13.59
C LYS A 70 -12.16 10.31 -12.82
N ARG A 71 -11.95 11.57 -12.36
CA ARG A 71 -12.99 12.40 -11.76
C ARG A 71 -12.79 13.89 -12.09
N PRO A 72 -13.85 14.67 -12.41
CA PRO A 72 -13.72 16.12 -12.57
C PRO A 72 -13.24 16.79 -11.29
N LEU A 73 -12.31 17.74 -11.41
CA LEU A 73 -11.74 18.47 -10.27
C LEU A 73 -12.83 19.16 -9.46
N GLY A 74 -12.86 18.90 -8.14
CA GLY A 74 -13.76 19.53 -7.20
C GLY A 74 -15.25 19.21 -7.37
N LEU A 75 -15.61 18.23 -8.20
CA LEU A 75 -17.01 17.81 -8.35
C LEU A 75 -17.48 17.05 -7.12
N ARG A 76 -18.54 17.52 -6.50
CA ARG A 76 -19.15 16.89 -5.33
C ARG A 76 -19.75 15.53 -5.69
N LEU A 77 -19.76 14.63 -4.72
CA LEU A 77 -20.56 13.42 -4.76
C LEU A 77 -21.91 13.70 -4.09
N GLU A 78 -23.01 13.34 -4.75
CA GLU A 78 -24.36 13.70 -4.27
C GLU A 78 -24.79 12.85 -3.07
N ASN A 79 -24.41 11.57 -3.07
CA ASN A 79 -24.89 10.60 -2.08
C ASN A 79 -23.73 9.74 -1.54
N PRO A 80 -22.75 10.36 -0.84
CA PRO A 80 -21.60 9.63 -0.31
C PRO A 80 -22.03 8.64 0.77
N GLY A 81 -21.29 7.53 0.87
CA GLY A 81 -21.38 6.66 2.03
C GLY A 81 -20.84 7.36 3.28
N VAL A 82 -21.47 7.05 4.42
CA VAL A 82 -21.09 7.55 5.74
C VAL A 82 -20.82 6.37 6.68
N THR A 83 -20.05 6.62 7.74
CA THR A 83 -19.82 5.56 8.74
C THR A 83 -21.13 5.16 9.42
N ARG A 84 -21.26 3.87 9.69
CA ARG A 84 -22.42 3.29 10.36
C ARG A 84 -22.41 3.56 11.87
N ASN A 85 -21.24 3.54 12.48
CA ASN A 85 -21.08 3.68 13.92
C ASN A 85 -20.75 5.11 14.30
N VAL A 86 -21.35 5.58 15.38
CA VAL A 86 -21.03 6.90 15.93
C VAL A 86 -19.66 6.85 16.59
N GLY A 87 -18.76 7.72 16.15
CA GLY A 87 -17.40 7.82 16.68
C GLY A 87 -16.33 7.19 15.78
N ASP A 88 -16.71 6.40 14.79
CA ASP A 88 -15.77 5.88 13.79
C ASP A 88 -15.22 7.01 12.91
N ILE A 89 -14.07 6.79 12.31
CA ILE A 89 -13.38 7.73 11.45
C ILE A 89 -14.10 7.85 10.10
N ASP A 90 -14.49 9.07 9.75
CA ASP A 90 -15.06 9.41 8.45
C ASP A 90 -14.50 10.72 7.90
N ASP A 91 -13.45 10.63 7.10
CA ASP A 91 -12.84 11.78 6.39
C ASP A 91 -13.70 12.30 5.22
N GLY A 92 -14.79 11.63 4.90
CA GLY A 92 -15.56 11.89 3.70
C GLY A 92 -14.85 11.51 2.40
N TYR A 93 -15.51 11.77 1.28
CA TYR A 93 -15.07 11.35 -0.06
C TYR A 93 -14.00 12.24 -0.73
N TRP A 94 -13.62 13.37 -0.08
CA TRP A 94 -12.56 14.24 -0.58
C TRP A 94 -11.18 13.62 -0.37
N GLN A 95 -10.86 12.60 -1.15
CA GLN A 95 -9.62 11.85 -1.03
C GLN A 95 -8.84 11.86 -2.34
N GLY A 96 -7.58 11.47 -2.28
CA GLY A 96 -6.69 11.31 -3.42
C GLY A 96 -5.59 10.31 -3.12
N VAL A 97 -4.79 9.99 -4.12
CA VAL A 97 -3.65 9.07 -3.96
C VAL A 97 -2.70 9.61 -2.89
N PRO A 98 -2.40 8.83 -1.85
CA PRO A 98 -1.43 9.20 -0.84
C PRO A 98 -0.01 9.24 -1.42
N VAL A 99 0.84 10.10 -0.85
CA VAL A 99 2.26 10.19 -1.16
C VAL A 99 3.09 9.90 0.07
N GLY A 100 4.18 9.17 -0.13
CA GLY A 100 5.07 8.61 0.87
C GLY A 100 5.39 7.16 0.56
N GLY A 101 6.62 6.72 0.88
CA GLY A 101 7.01 5.32 0.71
C GLY A 101 6.46 4.42 1.82
N LEU A 102 6.67 3.12 1.67
CA LEU A 102 6.27 2.09 2.63
C LEU A 102 6.88 2.37 4.01
N GLY A 103 6.04 2.57 5.02
CA GLY A 103 6.46 2.86 6.39
C GLY A 103 7.15 4.23 6.60
N ALA A 104 7.19 5.09 5.59
CA ALA A 104 7.83 6.41 5.67
C ALA A 104 6.96 7.48 6.35
N GLY A 105 5.69 7.18 6.56
CA GLY A 105 4.63 8.14 6.82
C GLY A 105 4.14 8.77 5.52
N THR A 106 2.86 9.09 5.47
CA THR A 106 2.18 9.56 4.26
C THR A 106 1.28 10.76 4.52
N PHE A 107 0.89 11.41 3.46
CA PHE A 107 -0.20 12.37 3.44
C PHE A 107 -0.86 12.36 2.07
N SER A 108 -2.08 12.89 1.97
CA SER A 108 -2.77 12.94 0.68
C SER A 108 -3.21 14.34 0.29
N ARG A 109 -3.21 14.57 -1.02
CA ARG A 109 -3.81 15.73 -1.66
C ARG A 109 -5.09 15.28 -2.36
N SER A 110 -6.23 15.82 -1.92
CA SER A 110 -7.54 15.43 -2.45
C SER A 110 -7.73 15.87 -3.91
N TYR A 111 -8.70 15.27 -4.61
CA TYR A 111 -9.02 15.65 -5.99
C TYR A 111 -9.67 17.05 -6.11
N ARG A 112 -9.95 17.74 -5.00
CA ARG A 112 -10.28 19.18 -5.01
C ARG A 112 -9.07 20.08 -4.78
N GLY A 113 -7.90 19.52 -4.42
CA GLY A 113 -6.63 20.23 -4.33
C GLY A 113 -6.13 20.60 -2.94
N ASP A 114 -6.79 20.18 -1.86
CA ASP A 114 -6.31 20.38 -0.49
C ASP A 114 -5.43 19.27 0.03
N PHE A 115 -4.50 19.63 0.91
CA PHE A 115 -3.72 18.69 1.72
C PHE A 115 -4.41 18.53 3.07
N ALA A 116 -4.96 17.34 3.37
CA ALA A 116 -5.86 17.17 4.51
C ALA A 116 -5.62 15.94 5.37
N ARG A 117 -5.25 14.80 4.80
CA ARG A 117 -4.99 13.56 5.53
C ARG A 117 -3.50 13.44 5.81
N TRP A 118 -3.15 13.12 7.07
CA TRP A 118 -1.78 13.09 7.58
C TRP A 118 -1.54 11.81 8.38
N HIS A 119 -0.80 10.87 7.82
CA HIS A 119 -0.34 9.65 8.47
C HIS A 119 1.19 9.66 8.63
N ILE A 120 1.72 10.80 9.07
CA ILE A 120 3.16 10.97 9.32
C ILE A 120 3.61 10.13 10.52
N LYS A 121 2.74 9.95 11.52
CA LYS A 121 2.97 9.03 12.63
C LYS A 121 2.38 7.67 12.34
N ALA A 122 3.17 6.60 12.55
CA ALA A 122 2.69 5.24 12.42
C ALA A 122 1.55 4.98 13.41
N GLY A 123 0.43 4.45 12.93
CA GLY A 123 -0.75 4.15 13.72
C GLY A 123 -1.58 5.34 14.18
N VAL A 124 -1.26 6.58 13.74
CA VAL A 124 -2.00 7.79 14.13
C VAL A 124 -2.68 8.42 12.93
N HIS A 125 -3.99 8.49 12.98
CA HIS A 125 -4.79 9.20 11.99
C HIS A 125 -4.97 10.66 12.35
N LYS A 126 -4.84 11.54 11.35
CA LYS A 126 -5.20 12.96 11.46
C LYS A 126 -5.77 13.46 10.14
N TYR A 127 -6.94 14.06 10.20
CA TYR A 127 -7.57 14.75 9.08
C TYR A 127 -7.80 16.22 9.43
N GLU A 128 -7.05 17.11 8.76
CA GLU A 128 -7.15 18.56 8.93
C GLU A 128 -6.65 19.24 7.65
N PRO A 129 -7.49 19.97 6.90
CA PRO A 129 -7.03 20.76 5.77
C PRO A 129 -6.07 21.87 6.20
N VAL A 130 -4.86 21.88 5.65
CA VAL A 130 -3.85 22.91 5.88
C VAL A 130 -3.80 23.82 4.66
N TYR A 131 -4.57 24.90 4.68
CA TYR A 131 -4.78 25.75 3.49
C TYR A 131 -3.52 26.45 2.99
N SER A 132 -2.55 26.71 3.86
CA SER A 132 -1.25 27.29 3.51
C SER A 132 -0.32 26.31 2.80
N ASN A 133 -0.63 25.00 2.84
CA ASN A 133 0.05 23.98 2.02
C ASN A 133 -0.64 23.91 0.67
N GLN A 134 -0.14 24.63 -0.33
CA GLN A 134 -0.86 24.79 -1.59
C GLN A 134 0.02 24.94 -2.81
N PHE A 135 -0.56 24.57 -3.94
CA PHE A 135 -0.08 24.96 -5.25
C PHE A 135 -0.91 26.12 -5.80
N ALA A 136 -0.23 27.07 -6.45
CA ALA A 136 -0.90 28.08 -7.27
C ALA A 136 -0.17 28.22 -8.60
N MET A 137 -0.89 28.69 -9.62
CA MET A 137 -0.36 28.89 -10.97
C MET A 137 -0.58 30.33 -11.40
N PHE A 138 0.45 30.90 -12.04
CA PHE A 138 0.40 32.17 -12.74
C PHE A 138 0.69 31.94 -14.22
N GLN A 139 -0.11 32.53 -15.11
CA GLN A 139 0.15 32.50 -16.55
C GLN A 139 -0.06 33.88 -17.19
N GLN A 140 0.76 34.20 -18.18
CA GLN A 140 0.67 35.46 -18.93
C GLN A 140 1.16 35.24 -20.37
N SER A 141 0.34 35.58 -21.36
CA SER A 141 0.75 35.59 -22.74
C SER A 141 1.55 36.87 -23.06
N GLU A 142 2.49 36.77 -23.99
CA GLU A 142 3.22 37.89 -24.52
C GLU A 142 2.30 38.97 -25.07
N GLY A 143 2.51 40.23 -24.65
CA GLY A 143 1.67 41.37 -24.99
C GLY A 143 0.47 41.60 -24.07
N ASP A 144 0.14 40.69 -23.16
CA ASP A 144 -0.94 40.90 -22.20
C ASP A 144 -0.46 41.84 -21.07
N ALA A 145 -1.30 42.81 -20.71
CA ALA A 145 -0.98 43.78 -19.66
C ALA A 145 -0.87 43.17 -18.26
N ARG A 146 -1.52 42.06 -18.00
CA ARG A 146 -1.53 41.34 -16.70
C ARG A 146 -1.65 39.85 -16.92
N GLY A 147 -1.01 39.09 -16.04
CA GLY A 147 -1.21 37.66 -15.95
C GLY A 147 -2.43 37.28 -15.09
N VAL A 148 -2.73 35.98 -15.09
CA VAL A 148 -3.75 35.37 -14.25
C VAL A 148 -3.04 34.49 -13.20
N ALA A 149 -3.29 34.74 -11.92
CA ALA A 149 -2.84 33.92 -10.79
C ALA A 149 -4.03 33.25 -10.11
N GLN A 150 -3.91 31.96 -9.78
CA GLN A 150 -4.99 31.18 -9.18
C GLN A 150 -4.43 30.09 -8.29
N VAL A 151 -5.01 29.92 -7.08
CA VAL A 151 -4.78 28.75 -6.22
C VAL A 151 -5.46 27.53 -6.85
N LEU A 152 -4.74 26.42 -6.92
CA LEU A 152 -5.20 25.18 -7.59
C LEU A 152 -6.01 24.29 -6.62
N MET A 153 -7.03 24.89 -6.01
CA MET A 153 -7.95 24.23 -5.09
C MET A 153 -9.39 24.72 -5.28
N ASN A 154 -10.34 23.80 -5.30
CA ASN A 154 -11.77 24.07 -5.24
C ASN A 154 -12.18 24.27 -3.78
N GLY A 155 -12.46 25.51 -3.39
CA GLY A 155 -12.79 25.91 -2.03
C GLY A 155 -11.86 26.98 -1.50
N LYS A 156 -12.05 27.38 -0.26
CA LYS A 156 -11.28 28.43 0.43
C LYS A 156 -11.26 28.20 1.93
N PRO A 157 -10.28 28.75 2.67
CA PRO A 157 -10.27 28.75 4.13
C PRO A 157 -11.46 29.54 4.71
N GLN A 158 -11.79 29.22 5.95
CA GLN A 158 -12.76 29.95 6.75
C GLN A 158 -12.05 31.06 7.55
N GLY A 159 -12.78 32.12 7.96
CA GLY A 159 -12.28 33.07 8.95
C GLY A 159 -11.28 34.13 8.50
N GLY A 160 -11.01 34.28 7.19
CA GLY A 160 -10.14 35.35 6.66
C GLY A 160 -8.66 35.01 6.57
N GLU A 161 -8.22 33.83 6.98
CA GLU A 161 -6.89 33.28 6.69
C GLU A 161 -6.65 33.30 5.17
N LEU A 162 -5.45 33.71 4.74
CA LEU A 162 -5.04 33.75 3.35
C LEU A 162 -6.03 34.51 2.41
N SER A 163 -6.70 35.52 2.95
CA SER A 163 -7.75 36.25 2.24
C SER A 163 -7.27 37.04 1.01
N ASN A 164 -5.97 37.31 0.88
CA ASN A 164 -5.39 37.92 -0.33
C ASN A 164 -5.23 36.96 -1.49
N TRP A 165 -5.29 35.63 -1.24
CA TRP A 165 -5.11 34.63 -2.27
C TRP A 165 -6.37 34.44 -3.12
N GLN A 166 -6.19 34.20 -4.43
CA GLN A 166 -7.30 33.93 -5.35
C GLN A 166 -7.70 32.46 -5.25
N TRP A 167 -8.71 32.19 -4.44
CA TRP A 167 -9.28 30.87 -4.18
C TRP A 167 -10.37 30.46 -5.18
N ASN A 168 -10.93 29.26 -5.00
CA ASN A 168 -12.01 28.68 -5.77
C ASN A 168 -11.64 28.45 -7.24
N TYR A 169 -10.63 27.60 -7.47
CA TYR A 169 -10.42 27.05 -8.82
C TYR A 169 -11.76 26.50 -9.34
N PRO A 170 -12.16 26.77 -10.60
CA PRO A 170 -13.50 26.40 -11.04
C PRO A 170 -13.72 24.89 -11.00
N VAL A 171 -14.89 24.47 -10.47
CA VAL A 171 -15.31 23.08 -10.43
C VAL A 171 -15.44 22.54 -11.84
N GLY A 172 -14.86 21.37 -12.13
CA GLY A 172 -14.89 20.75 -13.45
C GLY A 172 -14.01 21.43 -14.52
N ALA A 173 -13.21 22.46 -14.17
CA ALA A 173 -12.23 23.04 -15.08
C ALA A 173 -10.96 22.16 -15.16
N GLY A 174 -11.15 20.88 -15.45
CA GLY A 174 -10.13 19.85 -15.55
C GLY A 174 -10.51 18.59 -14.82
N ASP A 175 -9.59 17.63 -14.84
CA ASP A 175 -9.81 16.28 -14.37
C ASP A 175 -8.71 15.82 -13.44
N TYR A 176 -9.08 15.06 -12.42
CA TYR A 176 -8.19 14.25 -11.59
C TYR A 176 -8.16 12.84 -12.12
N TYR A 177 -6.96 12.26 -12.16
CA TYR A 177 -6.77 10.85 -12.50
C TYR A 177 -5.94 10.16 -11.41
N ALA A 178 -6.23 8.90 -11.16
CA ALA A 178 -5.53 8.09 -10.16
C ALA A 178 -5.21 6.69 -10.66
N LEU A 179 -3.97 6.31 -10.50
CA LEU A 179 -3.45 4.96 -10.70
C LEU A 179 -2.27 4.77 -9.72
N PHE A 180 -2.57 4.41 -8.49
CA PHE A 180 -1.56 4.32 -7.42
C PHE A 180 -0.26 3.63 -7.90
N PRO A 181 0.93 4.17 -7.60
CA PRO A 181 1.21 5.30 -6.72
C PRO A 181 1.18 6.69 -7.38
N LYS A 182 0.69 6.80 -8.62
CA LYS A 182 0.58 8.06 -9.37
C LYS A 182 -0.81 8.66 -9.29
N ALA A 183 -0.85 10.00 -9.33
CA ALA A 183 -2.05 10.75 -9.63
C ALA A 183 -1.73 11.93 -10.55
N TRP A 184 -2.72 12.35 -11.31
CA TRP A 184 -2.60 13.50 -12.22
C TRP A 184 -3.72 14.50 -11.97
N PHE A 185 -3.35 15.78 -11.99
CA PHE A 185 -4.28 16.90 -11.96
C PHE A 185 -4.13 17.64 -13.30
N ASP A 186 -5.10 17.47 -14.18
CA ASP A 186 -5.11 18.02 -15.53
C ASP A 186 -5.94 19.30 -15.55
N TYR A 187 -5.28 20.46 -15.51
CA TYR A 187 -5.91 21.77 -15.38
C TYR A 187 -6.30 22.35 -16.74
N LYS A 188 -7.59 22.56 -16.97
CA LYS A 188 -8.21 22.98 -18.25
C LYS A 188 -9.05 24.25 -18.12
N TRP A 189 -8.56 25.25 -17.41
CA TRP A 189 -9.28 26.51 -17.26
C TRP A 189 -8.99 27.44 -18.44
N ASP A 190 -10.03 27.94 -19.10
CA ASP A 190 -9.92 28.79 -20.30
C ASP A 190 -9.11 30.08 -20.11
N ARG A 191 -8.94 30.55 -18.86
CA ARG A 191 -8.10 31.70 -18.55
C ARG A 191 -6.60 31.38 -18.54
N PHE A 192 -6.23 30.11 -18.59
CA PHE A 192 -4.84 29.66 -18.68
C PHE A 192 -4.48 29.36 -20.13
N PRO A 193 -3.63 30.18 -20.78
CA PRO A 193 -3.26 29.96 -22.18
C PRO A 193 -2.41 28.70 -22.40
N ALA A 194 -1.53 28.34 -21.44
CA ALA A 194 -0.79 27.09 -21.50
C ALA A 194 -1.57 25.96 -20.78
N HIS A 195 -1.57 24.78 -21.38
CA HIS A 195 -2.08 23.58 -20.75
C HIS A 195 -1.07 23.02 -19.75
N VAL A 196 -1.50 22.73 -18.52
CA VAL A 196 -0.60 22.24 -17.47
C VAL A 196 -1.23 21.06 -16.74
N THR A 197 -0.49 19.96 -16.67
CA THR A 197 -0.86 18.76 -15.90
C THR A 197 0.18 18.53 -14.82
N LEU A 198 -0.24 18.34 -13.59
CA LEU A 198 0.62 17.87 -12.50
C LEU A 198 0.55 16.35 -12.43
N GLU A 199 1.68 15.67 -12.50
CA GLU A 199 1.87 14.27 -12.09
C GLU A 199 2.48 14.26 -10.69
N GLN A 200 1.84 13.57 -9.72
CA GLN A 200 2.38 13.38 -8.38
C GLN A 200 2.54 11.90 -8.05
N PHE A 201 3.60 11.55 -7.33
CA PHE A 201 3.85 10.18 -6.88
C PHE A 201 4.93 10.11 -5.80
N SER A 202 5.07 8.92 -5.18
CA SER A 202 6.25 8.50 -4.42
C SER A 202 6.82 7.22 -5.02
N PRO A 203 8.13 6.90 -4.84
CA PRO A 203 8.79 5.80 -5.53
C PRO A 203 8.44 4.42 -4.94
N VAL A 204 7.15 4.07 -4.92
CA VAL A 204 6.69 2.72 -4.58
C VAL A 204 6.91 1.82 -5.79
N ILE A 205 7.97 1.02 -5.74
CA ILE A 205 8.51 0.25 -6.88
C ILE A 205 8.70 -1.21 -6.46
N PRO A 206 8.16 -2.19 -7.19
CA PRO A 206 8.31 -3.61 -6.88
C PRO A 206 9.77 -4.04 -6.73
N ASP A 207 10.02 -4.95 -5.80
CA ASP A 207 11.33 -5.53 -5.47
C ASP A 207 12.41 -4.49 -5.13
N ASN A 208 11.98 -3.27 -4.83
CA ASN A 208 12.86 -2.18 -4.43
C ASN A 208 12.67 -1.85 -2.95
N TYR A 209 13.51 -2.43 -2.09
CA TYR A 209 13.44 -2.29 -0.63
C TYR A 209 14.16 -1.05 -0.09
N ARG A 210 14.70 -0.22 -0.97
CA ARG A 210 15.38 1.02 -0.63
C ARG A 210 14.50 2.23 -0.96
N GLU A 211 14.30 2.50 -2.23
CA GLU A 211 13.59 3.70 -2.71
C GLU A 211 12.11 3.67 -2.31
N SER A 212 11.50 2.47 -2.28
CA SER A 212 10.11 2.31 -1.81
C SER A 212 9.91 2.70 -0.33
N SER A 213 10.97 2.88 0.46
CA SER A 213 10.88 3.37 1.84
C SER A 213 11.05 4.89 1.98
N TYR A 214 11.27 5.65 0.89
CA TYR A 214 11.67 7.04 0.99
C TYR A 214 10.51 7.98 1.34
N PRO A 215 10.72 8.90 2.29
CA PRO A 215 9.75 9.94 2.67
C PRO A 215 9.84 11.13 1.70
N VAL A 216 9.38 10.93 0.45
CA VAL A 216 9.44 11.94 -0.60
C VAL A 216 8.22 11.90 -1.50
N ALA A 217 7.69 13.05 -1.83
CA ALA A 217 6.67 13.27 -2.84
C ALA A 217 7.27 14.02 -4.03
N ILE A 218 7.08 13.48 -5.21
CA ILE A 218 7.53 14.05 -6.48
C ILE A 218 6.33 14.70 -7.16
N TYR A 219 6.53 15.91 -7.67
CA TYR A 219 5.57 16.70 -8.41
C TYR A 219 6.17 17.11 -9.75
N ARG A 220 5.79 16.41 -10.82
CA ARG A 220 6.25 16.69 -12.20
C ARG A 220 5.17 17.48 -12.91
N TRP A 221 5.48 18.72 -13.27
CA TRP A 221 4.58 19.61 -13.99
C TRP A 221 4.86 19.54 -15.48
N HIS A 222 3.93 18.97 -16.22
CA HIS A 222 3.93 18.90 -17.68
C HIS A 222 3.20 20.13 -18.22
N ALA A 223 3.93 21.03 -18.88
CA ALA A 223 3.39 22.26 -19.43
C ALA A 223 3.55 22.30 -20.95
N GLU A 224 2.49 22.64 -21.67
CA GLU A 224 2.45 22.77 -23.12
C GLU A 224 1.80 24.10 -23.51
N ASN A 225 2.37 24.78 -24.48
CA ASN A 225 1.81 25.99 -25.05
C ASN A 225 1.14 25.72 -26.40
N PRO A 226 -0.18 25.55 -26.46
CA PRO A 226 -0.91 25.32 -27.72
C PRO A 226 -1.17 26.62 -28.50
N THR A 227 -0.80 27.79 -27.95
CA THR A 227 -1.09 29.09 -28.57
C THR A 227 0.00 29.53 -29.55
N ASN A 228 -0.25 30.59 -30.30
CA ASN A 228 0.71 31.20 -31.21
C ASN A 228 1.54 32.35 -30.58
N LYS A 229 1.45 32.57 -29.28
CA LYS A 229 2.21 33.56 -28.51
C LYS A 229 3.13 32.85 -27.51
N THR A 230 4.20 33.51 -27.11
CA THR A 230 5.00 33.06 -25.97
C THR A 230 4.17 33.18 -24.69
N VAL A 231 4.17 32.16 -23.86
CA VAL A 231 3.45 32.14 -22.56
C VAL A 231 4.46 32.01 -21.41
N THR A 232 4.36 32.92 -20.45
CA THR A 232 5.05 32.78 -19.17
C THR A 232 4.18 31.99 -18.24
N VAL A 233 4.75 30.95 -17.64
CA VAL A 233 4.12 30.11 -16.62
C VAL A 233 4.92 30.20 -15.33
N SER A 234 4.26 30.31 -14.20
CA SER A 234 4.90 30.15 -12.89
C SER A 234 4.03 29.26 -11.96
N LEU A 235 4.72 28.40 -11.22
CA LEU A 235 4.15 27.42 -10.32
C LEU A 235 4.63 27.73 -8.91
N LEU A 236 3.72 28.12 -8.03
CA LEU A 236 3.96 28.33 -6.61
C LEU A 236 3.78 27.02 -5.85
N PHE A 237 4.70 26.72 -4.94
CA PHE A 237 4.53 25.73 -3.90
C PHE A 237 4.79 26.34 -2.54
N SER A 238 3.75 26.41 -1.71
CA SER A 238 3.78 26.90 -0.34
C SER A 238 3.59 25.75 0.64
N TRP A 239 4.33 25.79 1.75
CA TRP A 239 4.27 24.78 2.80
C TRP A 239 4.39 25.41 4.19
N THR A 240 3.64 24.87 5.16
CA THR A 240 3.72 25.25 6.57
C THR A 240 4.77 24.42 7.28
N ASN A 241 5.49 25.02 8.20
CA ASN A 241 6.39 24.29 9.09
C ASN A 241 5.57 23.45 10.09
N MET A 242 5.44 22.18 9.79
CA MET A 242 4.67 21.22 10.57
C MET A 242 5.56 20.37 11.51
N ALA A 243 6.83 20.73 11.73
CA ALA A 243 7.66 20.09 12.75
C ALA A 243 7.02 20.26 14.14
N GLY A 244 6.89 19.15 14.88
CA GLY A 244 6.20 19.15 16.18
C GLY A 244 4.67 19.00 16.14
N TRP A 245 4.03 18.90 14.97
CA TRP A 245 2.56 18.78 14.86
C TRP A 245 2.03 17.36 15.08
N PHE A 246 2.85 16.36 14.81
CA PHE A 246 2.41 14.95 14.79
C PHE A 246 2.64 14.34 16.17
N ARG A 247 1.57 14.25 16.95
CA ARG A 247 1.55 13.69 18.30
C ARG A 247 1.28 12.18 18.26
N THR A 248 1.53 11.49 19.36
CA THR A 248 1.16 10.09 19.55
C THR A 248 -0.11 9.97 20.40
N PHE A 249 -0.70 8.77 20.45
CA PHE A 249 -1.90 8.48 21.23
C PHE A 249 -1.70 8.72 22.74
N THR A 250 -0.55 8.36 23.28
CA THR A 250 -0.33 8.25 24.71
C THR A 250 0.45 9.41 25.32
N ARG A 251 1.00 10.30 24.48
CA ARG A 251 1.83 11.40 24.96
C ARG A 251 1.32 12.72 24.45
N ASP A 252 0.76 13.47 25.36
CA ASP A 252 0.54 14.87 25.10
C ASP A 252 1.87 15.57 24.89
N PHE A 253 2.01 16.19 23.74
CA PHE A 253 3.09 17.13 23.51
C PHE A 253 2.91 18.27 24.51
N THR A 254 3.78 18.34 25.50
CA THR A 254 3.72 19.35 26.58
C THR A 254 4.10 20.76 26.12
N GLY A 255 4.56 20.91 24.85
CA GLY A 255 4.92 22.20 24.26
C GLY A 255 3.84 22.75 23.30
N THR A 256 3.99 24.03 22.93
CA THR A 256 3.19 24.66 21.88
C THR A 256 3.63 24.06 20.52
N PRO A 257 2.72 23.57 19.66
CA PRO A 257 3.09 22.85 18.42
C PRO A 257 4.07 23.61 17.51
N ASN A 258 4.00 24.92 17.43
CA ASN A 258 4.85 25.74 16.57
C ASN A 258 6.11 26.29 17.28
N GLN A 259 6.22 26.12 18.59
CA GLN A 259 7.31 26.70 19.37
C GLN A 259 8.65 26.14 18.97
N GLY A 260 9.60 27.00 18.69
CA GLY A 260 10.95 26.64 18.25
C GLY A 260 11.07 26.33 16.76
N ASN A 261 9.97 26.39 15.99
CA ASN A 261 10.02 26.21 14.54
C ASN A 261 10.72 27.39 13.87
N PHE A 262 11.52 27.09 12.87
CA PHE A 262 12.16 28.06 12.00
C PHE A 262 12.34 27.50 10.57
N ASN A 263 12.45 28.39 9.60
CA ASN A 263 12.71 28.01 8.23
C ASN A 263 14.07 28.56 7.81
N SER A 264 14.72 27.90 6.84
CA SER A 264 15.96 28.39 6.24
C SER A 264 15.95 28.17 4.73
N TYR A 265 16.43 29.15 3.99
CA TYR A 265 16.73 29.00 2.57
C TYR A 265 18.02 28.20 2.40
N ARG A 266 18.00 27.28 1.46
CA ARG A 266 19.19 26.52 1.05
C ARG A 266 19.30 26.47 -0.46
N SER A 267 20.55 26.50 -0.97
CA SER A 267 20.85 26.28 -2.38
C SER A 267 22.10 25.41 -2.50
N GLU A 268 22.14 24.54 -3.52
CA GLU A 268 23.25 23.61 -3.76
C GLU A 268 23.36 23.35 -5.27
N PRO A 269 24.56 23.50 -5.87
CA PRO A 269 24.79 23.07 -7.24
C PRO A 269 24.54 21.57 -7.42
N ILE A 270 23.94 21.19 -8.55
CA ILE A 270 23.62 19.78 -8.85
C ILE A 270 24.56 19.29 -9.95
N GLU A 271 25.05 18.07 -9.81
CA GLU A 271 25.78 17.36 -10.86
C GLU A 271 24.89 17.23 -12.11
N GLY A 272 25.44 17.55 -13.30
CA GLY A 272 24.64 17.60 -14.52
C GLY A 272 24.08 18.97 -14.86
N GLY A 273 24.21 19.97 -13.98
CA GLY A 273 23.90 21.38 -14.19
C GLY A 273 22.65 21.89 -13.48
N GLY A 274 22.66 23.18 -13.18
CA GLY A 274 21.65 23.86 -12.41
C GLY A 274 21.94 23.92 -10.91
N THR A 275 21.03 24.49 -10.16
CA THR A 275 21.13 24.69 -8.71
C THR A 275 19.82 24.29 -8.05
N MET A 276 19.87 23.33 -7.16
CA MET A 276 18.72 23.02 -6.31
C MET A 276 18.53 24.16 -5.33
N LYS A 277 17.34 24.76 -5.33
CA LYS A 277 16.93 25.83 -4.41
C LYS A 277 15.69 25.40 -3.65
N GLY A 278 15.62 25.71 -2.35
CA GLY A 278 14.47 25.29 -1.54
C GLY A 278 14.46 25.88 -0.15
N ILE A 279 13.40 25.54 0.57
CA ILE A 279 13.18 25.92 1.96
C ILE A 279 13.22 24.67 2.82
N VAL A 280 14.02 24.71 3.88
CA VAL A 280 14.10 23.71 4.93
C VAL A 280 13.24 24.21 6.09
N PHE A 281 12.30 23.41 6.51
CA PHE A 281 11.43 23.63 7.68
C PHE A 281 11.94 22.76 8.83
N ASP A 282 12.41 23.38 9.88
CA ASP A 282 13.06 22.71 11.02
C ASP A 282 12.50 23.20 12.35
N ARG A 283 12.95 22.60 13.43
CA ARG A 283 12.63 22.95 14.80
C ARG A 283 13.86 22.94 15.68
N ASN A 284 13.99 23.92 16.56
CA ASN A 284 15.06 23.93 17.56
C ASN A 284 14.81 22.83 18.62
N ARG A 285 15.66 21.84 18.67
CA ARG A 285 15.56 20.64 19.53
C ARG A 285 16.51 20.67 20.71
N GLY A 286 17.36 21.70 20.81
CA GLY A 286 18.46 21.71 21.76
C GLY A 286 19.50 20.62 21.44
N SER A 287 20.14 20.07 22.47
CA SER A 287 21.19 19.03 22.33
C SER A 287 20.67 17.58 22.37
N ALA A 288 19.37 17.37 22.60
CA ALA A 288 18.78 16.04 22.59
C ALA A 288 18.68 15.48 21.15
N GLY A 289 18.85 14.17 21.02
CA GLY A 289 18.56 13.49 19.76
C GLY A 289 17.06 13.60 19.39
N PRO A 290 16.68 13.28 18.15
CA PRO A 290 15.29 13.38 17.73
C PRO A 290 14.41 12.43 18.55
N ASN A 291 13.23 12.91 18.87
CA ASN A 291 12.13 12.09 19.34
C ASN A 291 11.12 11.91 18.20
N GLU A 292 10.01 11.27 18.47
CA GLU A 292 9.03 10.88 17.47
C GLU A 292 8.31 12.04 16.76
N TRP A 293 8.29 13.25 17.32
CA TRP A 293 7.72 14.48 16.71
C TRP A 293 8.76 15.40 16.09
N ASP A 294 10.04 15.09 16.26
CA ASP A 294 11.13 15.89 15.70
C ASP A 294 11.48 15.41 14.29
N GLY A 295 11.51 16.36 13.38
CA GLY A 295 11.85 16.09 12.01
C GLY A 295 11.96 17.38 11.21
N GLN A 296 12.23 17.20 9.91
CA GLN A 296 12.31 18.29 8.94
C GLN A 296 11.35 18.04 7.78
N PHE A 297 10.89 19.14 7.14
CA PHE A 297 10.36 19.12 5.79
C PHE A 297 11.25 19.95 4.86
N VAL A 298 11.23 19.66 3.58
CA VAL A 298 11.90 20.43 2.53
C VAL A 298 11.02 20.51 1.31
N ILE A 299 10.78 21.72 0.81
CA ILE A 299 10.30 21.94 -0.54
C ILE A 299 11.45 22.46 -1.39
N ALA A 300 11.66 21.88 -2.58
CA ALA A 300 12.75 22.27 -3.45
C ALA A 300 12.43 22.07 -4.93
N ALA A 301 13.19 22.79 -5.76
CA ALA A 301 13.13 22.71 -7.20
C ALA A 301 14.50 23.04 -7.83
N LEU A 302 14.64 22.79 -9.14
CA LEU A 302 15.87 23.02 -9.88
C LEU A 302 15.81 24.36 -10.62
N ASP A 303 16.66 25.30 -10.22
CA ASP A 303 16.97 26.51 -10.99
C ASP A 303 17.98 26.17 -12.11
N SER A 304 17.65 26.52 -13.35
CA SER A 304 18.45 26.14 -14.50
C SER A 304 18.24 27.13 -15.67
N PRO A 305 19.04 27.11 -16.75
CA PRO A 305 18.81 28.00 -17.86
C PRO A 305 17.39 27.97 -18.41
N GLY A 306 16.67 29.09 -18.32
CA GLY A 306 15.27 29.23 -18.74
C GLY A 306 14.22 28.75 -17.70
N VAL A 307 14.67 28.37 -16.51
CA VAL A 307 13.80 28.03 -15.36
C VAL A 307 14.33 28.75 -14.13
N GLU A 308 13.61 29.76 -13.67
CA GLU A 308 13.98 30.61 -12.53
C GLU A 308 13.24 30.14 -11.26
N VAL A 309 13.95 29.89 -10.16
CA VAL A 309 13.37 29.62 -8.85
C VAL A 309 13.52 30.83 -7.95
N SER A 310 12.41 31.43 -7.55
CA SER A 310 12.30 32.48 -6.53
C SER A 310 11.67 31.93 -5.27
N TYR A 311 11.88 32.58 -4.12
CA TYR A 311 11.49 32.06 -2.82
C TYR A 311 11.09 33.13 -1.81
N GLN A 312 10.34 32.69 -0.79
CA GLN A 312 10.06 33.40 0.47
C GLN A 312 10.38 32.43 1.60
N THR A 313 11.44 32.72 2.37
CA THR A 313 11.93 31.77 3.38
C THR A 313 10.97 31.61 4.53
N THR A 314 10.45 32.73 5.05
CA THR A 314 9.51 32.69 6.19
C THR A 314 8.42 33.72 6.00
N TRP A 315 7.20 33.36 6.36
CA TRP A 315 6.02 34.20 6.38
C TRP A 315 4.99 33.66 7.38
N LEU A 316 3.99 34.45 7.77
CA LEU A 316 2.95 34.05 8.71
C LEU A 316 1.83 33.28 8.01
N ALA A 317 1.87 31.95 8.09
CA ALA A 317 0.90 31.08 7.42
C ALA A 317 -0.56 31.22 7.93
N SER A 318 -0.74 31.77 9.13
CA SER A 318 -2.06 32.13 9.71
C SER A 318 -2.49 33.55 9.38
N GLY A 319 -1.68 34.32 8.63
CA GLY A 319 -1.97 35.68 8.22
C GLY A 319 -2.87 35.76 6.98
N ASP A 320 -2.97 36.96 6.41
CA ASP A 320 -3.75 37.20 5.19
C ASP A 320 -3.03 36.74 3.90
N GLY A 321 -1.74 36.34 3.98
CA GLY A 321 -0.92 35.82 2.91
C GLY A 321 -0.51 36.83 1.82
N LYS A 322 -0.63 38.13 2.07
CA LYS A 322 -0.32 39.19 1.11
C LYS A 322 1.14 39.16 0.67
N GLU A 323 2.07 38.86 1.59
CA GLU A 323 3.51 38.81 1.32
C GLU A 323 3.91 37.75 0.27
N ILE A 324 3.11 36.70 0.12
CA ILE A 324 3.28 35.66 -0.90
C ILE A 324 2.49 36.04 -2.15
N TRP A 325 1.23 36.41 -1.98
CA TRP A 325 0.32 36.54 -3.10
C TRP A 325 0.55 37.78 -3.95
N ALA A 326 0.85 38.93 -3.32
CA ALA A 326 1.01 40.18 -4.06
C ALA A 326 2.17 40.12 -5.10
N PRO A 327 3.39 39.70 -4.75
CA PRO A 327 4.45 39.54 -5.75
C PRO A 327 4.15 38.42 -6.75
N PHE A 328 3.63 37.28 -6.31
CA PHE A 328 3.31 36.15 -7.19
C PHE A 328 2.23 36.50 -8.23
N ALA A 329 1.15 37.15 -7.82
CA ALA A 329 0.06 37.55 -8.71
C ALA A 329 0.46 38.67 -9.68
N LYS A 330 1.52 39.44 -9.38
CA LYS A 330 2.03 40.51 -10.23
C LYS A 330 2.76 39.95 -11.44
N ASP A 331 3.72 39.04 -11.27
CA ASP A 331 4.60 38.56 -12.33
C ASP A 331 5.08 37.11 -12.17
N GLY A 332 4.50 36.36 -11.26
CA GLY A 332 4.83 34.95 -11.02
C GLY A 332 6.12 34.73 -10.19
N ARG A 333 6.64 35.75 -9.48
CA ARG A 333 7.84 35.66 -8.64
C ARG A 333 7.52 35.87 -7.18
N LEU A 334 8.43 35.38 -6.35
CA LEU A 334 8.51 35.74 -4.93
C LEU A 334 9.65 36.73 -4.71
N ALA A 335 9.72 37.32 -3.53
CA ALA A 335 10.61 38.44 -3.23
C ALA A 335 12.09 38.05 -3.11
N ASN A 336 12.44 36.78 -3.07
CA ASN A 336 13.77 36.22 -2.74
C ASN A 336 14.24 36.66 -1.34
N ASP A 337 13.29 36.69 -0.37
CA ASP A 337 13.56 37.11 0.98
C ASP A 337 14.12 35.93 1.80
N THR A 338 15.33 36.14 2.34
CA THR A 338 16.02 35.16 3.21
C THR A 338 15.75 35.36 4.69
N LYS A 339 14.89 36.34 5.05
CA LYS A 339 14.57 36.63 6.43
C LYS A 339 13.96 35.39 7.11
N THR A 340 14.47 35.09 8.31
CA THR A 340 13.99 34.02 9.14
C THR A 340 13.93 34.45 10.60
N TRP A 341 13.08 33.78 11.37
CA TRP A 341 13.03 33.89 12.83
C TRP A 341 12.58 32.59 13.44
N VAL A 342 12.83 32.42 14.74
CA VAL A 342 12.31 31.27 15.51
C VAL A 342 10.95 31.61 16.04
N SER A 343 9.97 30.75 15.77
CA SER A 343 8.58 30.94 16.22
C SER A 343 8.47 30.75 17.74
N ASP A 344 7.69 31.60 18.39
CA ASP A 344 7.19 31.38 19.74
C ASP A 344 5.85 30.59 19.71
N LYS A 345 4.92 30.98 18.86
CA LYS A 345 3.60 30.33 18.69
C LYS A 345 3.06 30.36 17.27
N GLU A 346 3.68 31.16 16.41
CA GLU A 346 3.17 31.43 15.07
C GLU A 346 3.29 30.20 14.17
N LYS A 347 2.32 30.03 13.30
CA LYS A 347 2.42 29.11 12.17
C LYS A 347 3.31 29.74 11.11
N LEU A 348 4.54 29.24 10.94
CA LEU A 348 5.46 29.70 9.91
C LEU A 348 5.24 28.94 8.61
N GLY A 349 5.15 29.66 7.51
CA GLY A 349 5.18 29.11 6.15
C GLY A 349 6.47 29.48 5.42
N GLY A 350 6.77 28.72 4.37
CA GLY A 350 7.78 29.03 3.38
C GLY A 350 7.24 28.73 1.98
N ALA A 351 7.78 29.35 0.94
CA ALA A 351 7.31 29.13 -0.40
C ALA A 351 8.43 29.23 -1.44
N ILE A 352 8.27 28.48 -2.53
CA ILE A 352 9.07 28.61 -3.76
C ILE A 352 8.14 28.86 -4.94
N ALA A 353 8.59 29.63 -5.94
CA ALA A 353 7.89 29.80 -7.21
C ALA A 353 8.88 29.54 -8.36
N ILE A 354 8.45 28.70 -9.32
CA ILE A 354 9.25 28.32 -10.48
C ILE A 354 8.65 28.95 -11.71
N ARG A 355 9.41 29.86 -12.33
CA ARG A 355 8.98 30.63 -13.49
C ARG A 355 9.77 30.25 -14.74
N PHE A 356 9.06 30.02 -15.83
CA PHE A 356 9.63 29.69 -17.14
C PHE A 356 8.74 30.23 -18.26
N THR A 357 9.28 30.22 -19.49
CA THR A 357 8.52 30.59 -20.68
C THR A 357 8.39 29.41 -21.61
N LEU A 358 7.28 29.37 -22.36
CA LEU A 358 6.97 28.40 -23.40
C LEU A 358 6.74 29.14 -24.70
N LYS A 359 7.56 28.86 -25.73
CA LYS A 359 7.29 29.31 -27.12
C LYS A 359 6.07 28.58 -27.66
N PRO A 360 5.47 29.07 -28.77
CA PRO A 360 4.40 28.32 -29.45
C PRO A 360 4.78 26.88 -29.74
N GLY A 361 3.93 25.92 -29.30
CA GLY A 361 4.15 24.48 -29.43
C GLY A 361 5.19 23.86 -28.47
N GLU A 362 5.87 24.68 -27.65
CA GLU A 362 6.89 24.17 -26.71
C GLU A 362 6.26 23.41 -25.54
N LYS A 363 6.94 22.32 -25.15
CA LYS A 363 6.59 21.49 -23.96
C LYS A 363 7.76 21.48 -23.00
N LYS A 364 7.46 21.50 -21.69
CA LYS A 364 8.46 21.36 -20.63
C LYS A 364 7.91 20.47 -19.50
N ILE A 365 8.82 19.73 -18.86
CA ILE A 365 8.54 19.01 -17.62
C ILE A 365 9.39 19.63 -16.52
N ILE A 366 8.74 20.11 -15.48
CA ILE A 366 9.38 20.83 -14.37
C ILE A 366 9.15 20.04 -13.07
N PRO A 367 10.19 19.43 -12.49
CA PRO A 367 10.06 18.72 -11.21
C PRO A 367 10.13 19.67 -10.02
N MET A 368 9.28 19.40 -9.04
CA MET A 368 9.36 19.89 -7.67
C MET A 368 9.34 18.70 -6.72
N VAL A 369 9.84 18.86 -5.51
CA VAL A 369 9.79 17.83 -4.48
C VAL A 369 9.34 18.40 -3.15
N LEU A 370 8.67 17.55 -2.37
CA LEU A 370 8.51 17.68 -0.93
C LEU A 370 9.13 16.44 -0.30
N ALA A 371 10.09 16.63 0.60
CA ALA A 371 10.68 15.55 1.37
C ALA A 371 10.51 15.81 2.86
N TRP A 372 10.53 14.74 3.64
CA TRP A 372 10.50 14.82 5.11
C TRP A 372 11.46 13.84 5.74
N ASP A 373 11.86 14.10 6.97
CA ASP A 373 12.72 13.22 7.76
C ASP A 373 12.23 13.19 9.20
N PHE A 374 11.38 12.23 9.53
CA PHE A 374 10.88 11.91 10.88
C PHE A 374 11.35 10.49 11.23
N PRO A 375 12.60 10.32 11.66
CA PRO A 375 13.25 9.02 11.72
C PRO A 375 12.71 8.10 12.81
N VAL A 376 12.18 8.66 13.90
CA VAL A 376 11.81 7.92 15.11
C VAL A 376 10.33 7.58 15.11
N VAL A 377 10.02 6.34 15.47
CA VAL A 377 8.69 5.87 15.84
C VAL A 377 8.77 5.35 17.27
N GLN A 378 7.82 5.71 18.10
CA GLN A 378 7.65 5.14 19.43
C GLN A 378 6.17 4.90 19.68
N PHE A 379 5.83 3.64 19.84
CA PHE A 379 4.48 3.21 20.15
C PHE A 379 4.28 3.23 21.67
N GLY A 380 3.23 3.89 22.12
CA GLY A 380 2.94 4.00 23.55
C GLY A 380 4.17 4.42 24.38
N GLU A 381 4.39 3.73 25.48
CA GLU A 381 5.61 3.82 26.33
C GLU A 381 6.68 2.78 25.95
N GLY A 382 6.47 2.08 24.80
CA GLY A 382 7.33 1.00 24.36
C GLY A 382 8.67 1.46 23.77
N ARG A 383 9.28 0.56 23.04
CA ARG A 383 10.61 0.73 22.47
C ARG A 383 10.63 1.84 21.40
N LYS A 384 11.80 2.42 21.20
CA LYS A 384 12.05 3.33 20.08
C LYS A 384 12.46 2.53 18.84
N TRP A 385 11.93 2.93 17.72
CA TRP A 385 12.20 2.37 16.40
C TRP A 385 12.73 3.45 15.47
N ASN A 386 13.58 3.05 14.53
CA ASN A 386 14.01 3.87 13.40
C ASN A 386 13.35 3.36 12.13
N ARG A 387 12.76 4.27 11.35
CA ARG A 387 12.14 3.93 10.06
C ARG A 387 13.16 3.37 9.08
N ARG A 388 12.71 2.53 8.13
CA ARG A 388 13.55 1.83 7.14
C ARG A 388 14.47 2.78 6.35
N TYR A 389 13.99 3.93 5.90
CA TYR A 389 14.79 4.86 5.12
C TYR A 389 16.02 5.39 5.87
N THR A 390 16.03 5.33 7.18
CA THR A 390 17.17 5.77 8.01
C THR A 390 18.42 4.91 7.84
N ASP A 391 18.26 3.67 7.38
CA ASP A 391 19.38 2.80 7.01
C ASP A 391 20.24 3.41 5.89
N PHE A 392 19.68 4.36 5.10
CA PHE A 392 20.32 4.99 3.95
C PHE A 392 20.70 6.45 4.19
N TYR A 393 19.92 7.18 5.00
CA TYR A 393 20.11 8.61 5.25
C TYR A 393 20.60 8.92 6.66
N GLY A 394 20.48 7.98 7.61
CA GLY A 394 20.81 8.18 9.03
C GLY A 394 19.61 8.66 9.84
N THR A 395 19.80 8.67 11.17
CA THR A 395 18.76 8.82 12.19
C THR A 395 18.67 10.23 12.79
N SER A 396 19.35 11.22 12.21
CA SER A 396 19.46 12.56 12.82
C SER A 396 18.17 13.39 12.75
N GLY A 397 17.24 13.06 11.88
CA GLY A 397 16.06 13.90 11.58
C GLY A 397 16.41 15.22 10.88
N GLN A 398 17.59 15.28 10.22
CA GLN A 398 18.09 16.46 9.51
C GLN A 398 18.54 16.12 8.09
N ASN A 399 17.99 15.08 7.49
CA ASN A 399 18.37 14.59 6.17
C ASN A 399 17.37 14.91 5.06
N ALA A 400 16.29 15.63 5.37
CA ALA A 400 15.24 15.92 4.38
C ALA A 400 15.78 16.61 3.10
N TRP A 401 16.85 17.43 3.21
CA TRP A 401 17.50 18.02 2.04
C TRP A 401 18.16 16.98 1.12
N LYS A 402 18.83 15.98 1.70
CA LYS A 402 19.44 14.90 0.90
C LYS A 402 18.37 14.05 0.21
N ILE A 403 17.28 13.76 0.93
CA ILE A 403 16.14 13.02 0.39
C ILE A 403 15.49 13.81 -0.77
N ALA A 404 15.30 15.13 -0.57
CA ALA A 404 14.76 16.01 -1.61
C ALA A 404 15.66 16.06 -2.86
N ARG A 405 16.99 16.10 -2.67
CA ARG A 405 17.95 16.05 -3.77
C ARG A 405 17.81 14.75 -4.58
N ASP A 406 17.78 13.61 -3.90
CA ASP A 406 17.62 12.33 -4.57
C ASP A 406 16.26 12.26 -5.31
N GLY A 407 15.20 12.83 -4.71
CA GLY A 407 13.89 12.96 -5.35
C GLY A 407 13.93 13.75 -6.66
N LEU A 408 14.60 14.90 -6.68
CA LEU A 408 14.76 15.71 -7.90
C LEU A 408 15.59 14.99 -8.97
N MET A 409 16.68 14.33 -8.56
CA MET A 409 17.60 13.69 -9.50
C MET A 409 17.01 12.44 -10.15
N HIS A 410 16.16 11.72 -9.44
CA HIS A 410 15.60 10.45 -9.91
C HIS A 410 14.11 10.52 -10.30
N ALA A 411 13.51 11.72 -10.32
CA ALA A 411 12.07 11.91 -10.60
C ALA A 411 11.60 11.23 -11.89
N ALA A 412 12.36 11.36 -12.98
CA ALA A 412 12.03 10.77 -14.27
C ALA A 412 12.23 9.24 -14.25
N GLU A 413 13.35 8.78 -13.71
CA GLU A 413 13.67 7.34 -13.61
C GLU A 413 12.63 6.57 -12.80
N TRP A 414 12.24 7.12 -11.65
CA TRP A 414 11.23 6.48 -10.79
C TRP A 414 9.84 6.46 -11.44
N SER A 415 9.46 7.55 -12.12
CA SER A 415 8.22 7.59 -12.90
C SER A 415 8.20 6.48 -13.96
N GLU A 416 9.28 6.32 -14.76
CA GLU A 416 9.40 5.26 -15.76
C GLU A 416 9.39 3.85 -15.16
N LYS A 417 10.01 3.64 -13.99
CA LYS A 417 9.98 2.34 -13.29
C LYS A 417 8.56 1.96 -12.89
N ILE A 418 7.78 2.91 -12.40
CA ILE A 418 6.37 2.71 -12.06
C ILE A 418 5.56 2.38 -13.32
N ASP A 419 5.74 3.14 -14.41
CA ASP A 419 5.04 2.89 -15.68
C ASP A 419 5.34 1.50 -16.25
N ARG A 420 6.61 1.07 -16.22
CA ARG A 420 7.00 -0.28 -16.64
C ARG A 420 6.38 -1.38 -15.77
N TRP A 421 6.28 -1.16 -14.48
CA TRP A 421 5.59 -2.08 -13.58
C TRP A 421 4.11 -2.23 -13.92
N GLN A 422 3.44 -1.11 -14.15
CA GLN A 422 2.00 -1.09 -14.40
C GLN A 422 1.62 -1.59 -15.79
N ALA A 423 2.48 -1.37 -16.78
CA ALA A 423 2.19 -1.60 -18.19
C ALA A 423 1.60 -2.99 -18.53
N PRO A 424 2.08 -4.13 -18.00
CA PRO A 424 1.50 -5.43 -18.30
C PRO A 424 0.05 -5.60 -17.89
N TYR A 425 -0.38 -4.88 -16.85
CA TYR A 425 -1.73 -4.96 -16.28
C TYR A 425 -2.68 -3.95 -16.92
N VAL A 426 -2.25 -2.68 -17.00
CA VAL A 426 -3.11 -1.59 -17.51
C VAL A 426 -3.38 -1.70 -18.99
N ASN A 427 -2.53 -2.40 -19.75
CA ASN A 427 -2.68 -2.64 -21.19
C ASN A 427 -3.30 -4.00 -21.52
N ASP A 428 -3.66 -4.82 -20.54
CA ASP A 428 -4.33 -6.11 -20.77
C ASP A 428 -5.81 -5.92 -21.13
N GLU A 429 -6.09 -5.78 -22.43
CA GLU A 429 -7.45 -5.56 -22.94
C GLU A 429 -8.38 -6.77 -22.76
N SER A 430 -7.88 -7.92 -22.32
CA SER A 430 -8.71 -9.07 -21.97
C SER A 430 -9.52 -8.85 -20.68
N LYS A 431 -9.16 -7.82 -19.89
CA LYS A 431 -9.78 -7.47 -18.61
C LYS A 431 -10.54 -6.15 -18.70
N PRO A 432 -11.59 -5.96 -17.88
CA PRO A 432 -12.36 -4.73 -17.86
C PRO A 432 -11.49 -3.50 -17.54
N LEU A 433 -11.75 -2.38 -18.21
CA LEU A 433 -10.96 -1.15 -18.02
C LEU A 433 -11.00 -0.65 -16.57
N TRP A 434 -12.18 -0.68 -15.94
CA TRP A 434 -12.37 -0.27 -14.55
C TRP A 434 -11.55 -1.13 -13.57
N TYR A 435 -11.48 -2.44 -13.81
CA TYR A 435 -10.70 -3.36 -12.99
C TYR A 435 -9.21 -3.06 -13.03
N ARG A 436 -8.67 -2.77 -14.22
CA ARG A 436 -7.25 -2.46 -14.40
C ARG A 436 -6.80 -1.25 -13.59
N GLY A 437 -7.68 -0.26 -13.39
CA GLY A 437 -7.44 0.90 -12.52
C GLY A 437 -7.59 0.56 -11.03
N MET A 438 -8.68 -0.12 -10.65
CA MET A 438 -8.94 -0.54 -9.27
C MET A 438 -7.82 -1.42 -8.73
N LEU A 439 -7.28 -2.34 -9.54
CA LEU A 439 -6.20 -3.25 -9.18
C LEU A 439 -4.99 -2.52 -8.56
N PHE A 440 -4.64 -1.35 -9.06
CA PHE A 440 -3.56 -0.52 -8.52
C PHE A 440 -4.06 0.42 -7.41
N ASN A 441 -5.24 0.99 -7.55
CA ASN A 441 -5.70 1.98 -6.59
C ASN A 441 -5.93 1.41 -5.20
N GLU A 442 -6.33 0.14 -5.06
CA GLU A 442 -6.47 -0.52 -3.75
C GLU A 442 -5.11 -0.83 -3.08
N LEU A 443 -3.99 -0.73 -3.81
CA LEU A 443 -2.65 -0.82 -3.21
C LEU A 443 -2.27 0.39 -2.34
N TYR A 444 -3.09 1.43 -2.29
CA TYR A 444 -2.82 2.62 -1.47
C TYR A 444 -2.57 2.25 0.01
N ALA A 445 -3.21 1.21 0.52
CA ALA A 445 -3.07 0.71 1.88
C ALA A 445 -1.63 0.24 2.20
N LEU A 446 -0.81 -0.10 1.21
CA LEU A 446 0.60 -0.47 1.42
C LEU A 446 1.45 0.68 1.98
N SER A 447 1.17 1.91 1.58
CA SER A 447 1.91 3.09 2.04
C SER A 447 1.13 3.93 3.03
N ASP A 448 -0.19 4.03 2.85
CA ASP A 448 -1.11 4.74 3.73
C ASP A 448 -1.59 3.83 4.87
N GLY A 449 -2.56 4.26 5.65
CA GLY A 449 -3.18 3.42 6.66
C GLY A 449 -2.30 3.09 7.86
N GLY A 450 -1.24 3.85 8.13
CA GLY A 450 -0.41 3.66 9.34
C GLY A 450 0.67 2.59 9.21
N THR A 451 0.99 2.14 8.01
CA THR A 451 2.05 1.15 7.72
C THR A 451 3.34 1.46 8.48
N PHE A 452 3.90 0.44 9.09
CA PHE A 452 5.18 0.51 9.79
C PHE A 452 6.24 -0.33 9.06
N TRP A 453 7.44 0.24 8.86
CA TRP A 453 8.61 -0.47 8.39
C TRP A 453 9.86 0.14 9.03
N GLY A 454 10.55 -0.63 9.86
CA GLY A 454 11.66 -0.09 10.62
C GLY A 454 12.43 -1.12 11.42
N ARG A 455 13.32 -0.62 12.28
CA ARG A 455 14.16 -1.40 13.19
C ARG A 455 14.09 -0.82 14.58
N GLU A 456 14.18 -1.66 15.58
CA GLU A 456 14.41 -1.21 16.95
C GLU A 456 15.70 -0.36 17.00
N ALA A 457 15.65 0.78 17.68
CA ALA A 457 16.76 1.71 17.76
C ALA A 457 17.97 1.04 18.43
N GLY A 458 19.13 1.08 17.77
CA GLY A 458 20.37 0.43 18.23
C GLY A 458 20.48 -1.05 17.87
N SER A 459 19.51 -1.65 17.15
CA SER A 459 19.60 -3.04 16.69
C SER A 459 20.64 -3.23 15.57
N ASP A 460 21.09 -4.48 15.39
CA ASP A 460 22.03 -4.85 14.33
C ASP A 460 21.40 -4.65 12.94
N LEU A 461 22.04 -3.85 12.08
CA LEU A 461 21.63 -3.62 10.69
C LEU A 461 21.61 -4.88 9.82
N LYS A 462 22.26 -5.96 10.23
CA LYS A 462 22.23 -7.25 9.53
C LYS A 462 20.91 -7.99 9.70
N LYS A 463 20.18 -7.73 10.78
CA LYS A 463 18.84 -8.30 10.94
C LYS A 463 17.87 -7.67 9.94
N PRO A 464 16.92 -8.40 9.37
CA PRO A 464 15.90 -7.79 8.53
C PRO A 464 15.08 -6.76 9.31
N PRO A 465 14.59 -5.68 8.67
CA PRO A 465 13.68 -4.75 9.33
C PRO A 465 12.31 -5.39 9.52
N THR A 466 11.67 -5.05 10.62
CA THR A 466 10.29 -5.43 10.93
C THR A 466 9.32 -4.62 10.09
N PHE A 467 8.26 -5.26 9.61
CA PHE A 467 7.19 -4.63 8.82
C PHE A 467 5.83 -5.08 9.35
N ALA A 468 4.87 -4.16 9.38
CA ALA A 468 3.48 -4.49 9.59
C ALA A 468 2.56 -3.48 8.90
N LEU A 469 1.48 -3.98 8.35
CA LEU A 469 0.33 -3.18 7.94
C LEU A 469 -0.57 -2.98 9.15
N LEU A 470 -1.13 -1.79 9.26
CA LEU A 470 -2.21 -1.53 10.19
C LEU A 470 -3.51 -2.04 9.56
N GLU A 471 -4.36 -2.69 10.32
CA GLU A 471 -5.64 -3.19 9.84
C GLU A 471 -6.55 -2.05 9.39
N CYS A 472 -6.80 -1.11 10.29
CA CYS A 472 -7.45 0.18 10.08
C CYS A 472 -7.13 1.11 11.24
N PHE A 473 -7.74 2.31 11.31
CA PHE A 473 -7.54 3.23 12.43
C PHE A 473 -8.65 3.14 13.49
N ASP A 474 -9.81 2.59 13.17
CA ASP A 474 -10.92 2.47 14.11
C ASP A 474 -10.66 1.38 15.17
N TYR A 475 -9.97 0.31 14.77
CA TYR A 475 -9.39 -0.73 15.63
C TYR A 475 -8.00 -1.07 15.12
N ALA A 476 -7.02 -0.38 15.70
CA ALA A 476 -5.69 -0.25 15.16
C ALA A 476 -4.78 -1.43 15.52
N TYR A 477 -4.97 -2.59 14.90
CA TYR A 477 -4.11 -3.75 15.07
C TYR A 477 -3.02 -3.80 14.00
N TYR A 478 -1.78 -4.07 14.39
CA TYR A 478 -0.67 -4.31 13.46
C TYR A 478 -0.55 -5.77 13.08
N GLY A 479 -0.46 -6.02 11.77
CA GLY A 479 -0.23 -7.37 11.24
C GLY A 479 -1.37 -8.33 11.54
N THR A 480 -2.62 -7.88 11.56
CA THR A 480 -3.79 -8.74 11.79
C THR A 480 -3.77 -9.91 10.81
N LEU A 481 -3.65 -11.14 11.34
CA LEU A 481 -3.33 -12.31 10.52
C LEU A 481 -4.47 -12.72 9.59
N ASP A 482 -5.68 -12.77 10.11
CA ASP A 482 -6.86 -13.19 9.36
C ASP A 482 -7.24 -12.21 8.25
N VAL A 483 -6.90 -10.93 8.42
CA VAL A 483 -7.03 -9.89 7.41
C VAL A 483 -5.89 -9.96 6.40
N SER A 484 -4.66 -10.19 6.87
CA SER A 484 -3.48 -10.38 6.02
C SER A 484 -3.60 -11.60 5.10
N PHE A 485 -4.37 -12.61 5.49
CA PHE A 485 -4.70 -13.77 4.67
C PHE A 485 -5.27 -13.35 3.29
N TYR A 486 -6.06 -12.30 3.25
CA TYR A 486 -6.61 -11.69 2.03
C TYR A 486 -5.70 -10.57 1.51
N GLY A 487 -5.34 -9.63 2.35
CA GLY A 487 -4.73 -8.35 1.96
C GLY A 487 -3.25 -8.41 1.64
N SER A 488 -2.49 -9.46 2.02
CA SER A 488 -1.05 -9.50 1.78
C SER A 488 -0.63 -10.09 0.41
N LEU A 489 -1.57 -10.46 -0.45
CA LEU A 489 -1.27 -10.99 -1.79
C LEU A 489 -0.32 -10.10 -2.61
N PRO A 490 -0.49 -8.77 -2.68
CA PRO A 490 0.46 -7.92 -3.40
C PRO A 490 1.83 -7.83 -2.72
N LEU A 491 1.94 -8.03 -1.40
CA LEU A 491 3.25 -8.09 -0.72
C LEU A 491 4.05 -9.31 -1.21
N VAL A 492 3.46 -10.51 -1.17
CA VAL A 492 4.16 -11.71 -1.65
C VAL A 492 4.49 -11.61 -3.14
N LYS A 493 3.68 -10.91 -3.93
CA LYS A 493 3.91 -10.74 -5.37
C LYS A 493 5.02 -9.75 -5.69
N PHE A 494 5.08 -8.62 -5.01
CA PHE A 494 5.91 -7.48 -5.37
C PHE A 494 7.03 -7.17 -4.38
N TRP A 495 6.88 -7.54 -3.10
CA TRP A 495 7.89 -7.38 -2.06
C TRP A 495 7.99 -8.64 -1.17
N PRO A 496 8.30 -9.81 -1.75
CA PRO A 496 8.20 -11.10 -1.06
C PRO A 496 9.05 -11.20 0.21
N GLN A 497 10.17 -10.47 0.29
CA GLN A 497 11.00 -10.49 1.51
C GLN A 497 10.30 -9.81 2.69
N ILE A 498 9.40 -8.85 2.41
CA ILE A 498 8.61 -8.19 3.45
C ILE A 498 7.58 -9.18 4.02
N ASP A 499 6.79 -9.84 3.16
CA ASP A 499 5.73 -10.76 3.61
C ASP A 499 6.33 -11.96 4.37
N LYS A 500 7.40 -12.56 3.84
CA LYS A 500 8.14 -13.62 4.54
C LYS A 500 8.66 -13.19 5.92
N GLN A 501 9.08 -11.91 6.06
CA GLN A 501 9.53 -11.40 7.35
C GLN A 501 8.36 -11.28 8.34
N VAL A 502 7.19 -10.80 7.89
CA VAL A 502 5.97 -10.77 8.71
C VAL A 502 5.62 -12.17 9.21
N LEU A 503 5.68 -13.18 8.33
CA LEU A 503 5.38 -14.56 8.71
C LEU A 503 6.42 -15.16 9.68
N ARG A 504 7.70 -14.74 9.61
CA ARG A 504 8.71 -15.10 10.62
C ARG A 504 8.40 -14.47 11.98
N GLU A 505 7.95 -13.21 12.00
CA GLU A 505 7.52 -12.55 13.24
C GLU A 505 6.36 -13.34 13.90
N PHE A 506 5.39 -13.79 13.11
CA PHE A 506 4.32 -14.68 13.62
C PHE A 506 4.87 -16.02 14.11
N ALA A 507 5.72 -16.68 13.33
CA ALA A 507 6.33 -17.97 13.70
C ALA A 507 7.05 -17.89 15.05
N ASP A 508 7.77 -16.79 15.30
CA ASP A 508 8.48 -16.55 16.56
C ASP A 508 7.55 -16.40 17.76
N THR A 509 6.27 -16.09 17.55
CA THR A 509 5.28 -15.99 18.65
C THR A 509 4.65 -17.33 19.03
N VAL A 510 4.55 -18.28 18.10
CA VAL A 510 3.79 -19.54 18.29
C VAL A 510 4.24 -20.33 19.53
N PRO A 511 5.56 -20.54 19.78
CA PRO A 511 6.02 -21.28 20.94
C PRO A 511 5.99 -20.49 22.27
N LYS A 512 5.56 -19.22 22.25
CA LYS A 512 5.59 -18.33 23.41
C LYS A 512 4.21 -18.20 24.06
N GLU A 513 4.20 -17.88 25.36
CA GLU A 513 3.01 -17.56 26.14
C GLU A 513 3.07 -16.11 26.64
N TRP A 514 1.94 -15.43 26.60
CA TRP A 514 1.70 -14.19 27.33
C TRP A 514 0.60 -14.46 28.36
N SER A 515 0.98 -14.53 29.64
CA SER A 515 0.13 -14.98 30.73
C SER A 515 -0.79 -13.90 31.30
N GLU A 516 -0.64 -12.65 30.85
CA GLU A 516 -1.52 -11.54 31.22
C GLU A 516 -2.96 -11.92 30.94
N GLN A 517 -3.87 -11.50 31.84
CA GLN A 517 -5.30 -11.77 31.68
C GLN A 517 -5.97 -10.59 30.95
N GLY A 518 -6.62 -10.89 29.84
CA GLY A 518 -7.50 -9.99 29.11
C GLY A 518 -8.96 -10.22 29.49
N LEU A 519 -9.80 -9.19 29.38
CA LEU A 519 -11.23 -9.33 29.50
C LEU A 519 -11.80 -9.90 28.20
N TRP A 520 -12.61 -10.93 28.29
CA TRP A 520 -13.39 -11.45 27.19
C TRP A 520 -14.74 -10.73 27.14
N VAL A 521 -14.82 -9.64 26.37
CA VAL A 521 -15.96 -8.72 26.37
C VAL A 521 -17.24 -9.43 25.95
N TRP A 522 -17.27 -10.11 24.80
CA TRP A 522 -18.45 -10.82 24.31
C TRP A 522 -19.01 -11.83 25.34
N LYS A 523 -18.14 -12.64 25.93
CA LYS A 523 -18.55 -13.62 26.97
C LYS A 523 -19.03 -12.95 28.24
N THR A 524 -18.43 -11.84 28.62
CA THR A 524 -18.82 -11.01 29.76
C THR A 524 -20.24 -10.47 29.58
N GLU A 525 -20.55 -9.97 28.38
CA GLU A 525 -21.87 -9.44 28.02
C GLU A 525 -22.93 -10.56 28.04
N GLN A 526 -22.60 -11.75 27.53
CA GLN A 526 -23.51 -12.90 27.53
C GLN A 526 -23.81 -13.43 28.93
N THR A 527 -22.82 -13.42 29.81
CA THR A 527 -22.94 -13.98 31.16
C THR A 527 -23.38 -12.98 32.23
N GLY A 528 -23.21 -11.66 31.92
CA GLY A 528 -23.38 -10.59 32.88
C GLY A 528 -22.34 -10.58 34.00
N GLN A 529 -21.23 -11.31 33.85
CA GLN A 529 -20.13 -11.40 34.81
C GLN A 529 -18.80 -11.31 34.07
N PRO A 530 -17.77 -10.63 34.62
CA PRO A 530 -16.46 -10.56 34.02
C PRO A 530 -15.86 -11.94 33.73
N VAL A 531 -15.60 -12.22 32.49
CA VAL A 531 -14.87 -13.41 32.02
C VAL A 531 -13.52 -12.98 31.48
N THR A 532 -12.45 -13.68 31.88
CA THR A 532 -11.10 -13.38 31.43
C THR A 532 -10.47 -14.59 30.74
N HIS A 533 -9.49 -14.30 29.90
CA HIS A 533 -8.67 -15.29 29.22
C HIS A 533 -7.19 -14.90 29.25
N LYS A 534 -6.29 -15.87 29.05
CA LYS A 534 -4.87 -15.55 28.80
C LYS A 534 -4.73 -14.78 27.50
N ARG A 535 -3.88 -13.77 27.49
CA ARG A 535 -3.59 -12.99 26.31
C ARG A 535 -3.17 -13.87 25.13
N LYS A 536 -2.19 -14.78 25.33
CA LYS A 536 -1.79 -15.75 24.30
C LYS A 536 -1.34 -17.07 24.91
N LYS A 537 -1.82 -18.19 24.36
CA LYS A 537 -1.48 -19.56 24.75
C LYS A 537 -0.36 -20.11 23.85
N ILE A 538 0.49 -21.00 24.37
CA ILE A 538 1.49 -21.74 23.57
C ILE A 538 0.78 -22.51 22.44
N GLY A 539 1.32 -22.46 21.23
CA GLY A 539 0.78 -23.14 20.05
C GLY A 539 -0.33 -22.36 19.33
N ALA A 540 -1.03 -21.43 19.99
CA ALA A 540 -1.93 -20.52 19.30
C ALA A 540 -1.15 -19.52 18.45
N VAL A 541 -1.62 -19.23 17.24
CA VAL A 541 -1.14 -18.10 16.45
C VAL A 541 -1.91 -16.87 16.91
N PRO A 542 -1.25 -15.73 17.22
CA PRO A 542 -1.95 -14.54 17.66
C PRO A 542 -2.78 -13.94 16.53
N HIS A 543 -3.85 -13.23 16.89
CA HIS A 543 -4.64 -12.45 15.95
C HIS A 543 -3.81 -11.34 15.32
N ASP A 544 -3.01 -10.64 16.13
CA ASP A 544 -2.21 -9.48 15.72
C ASP A 544 -0.84 -9.45 16.41
N LEU A 545 0.04 -8.57 15.91
CA LEU A 545 1.36 -8.32 16.46
C LEU A 545 1.38 -7.12 17.43
N GLY A 546 0.22 -6.61 17.84
CA GLY A 546 0.04 -5.55 18.82
C GLY A 546 -0.60 -4.28 18.28
N VAL A 547 -0.75 -3.27 19.13
CA VAL A 547 -1.45 -2.00 18.87
C VAL A 547 -0.52 -0.79 19.04
N PRO A 548 -0.80 0.35 18.37
CA PRO A 548 0.02 1.57 18.49
C PRO A 548 0.10 2.16 19.91
N GLU A 549 -0.89 1.91 20.74
CA GLU A 549 -0.93 2.38 22.15
C GLU A 549 -0.03 1.56 23.06
N GLY A 550 0.31 0.32 22.66
CA GLY A 550 1.14 -0.62 23.37
C GLY A 550 2.62 -0.61 22.95
N ASP A 551 3.25 -1.76 22.93
CA ASP A 551 4.56 -2.00 22.31
C ASP A 551 4.39 -3.16 21.30
N PRO A 552 4.01 -2.89 20.07
CA PRO A 552 3.83 -3.90 19.03
C PRO A 552 5.08 -4.76 18.89
N PHE A 553 4.92 -6.02 18.50
CA PHE A 553 5.95 -7.07 18.41
C PHE A 553 6.50 -7.55 19.77
N VAL A 554 6.08 -6.93 20.89
CA VAL A 554 6.32 -7.42 22.25
C VAL A 554 5.03 -7.84 22.91
N ALA A 555 4.01 -6.97 22.86
CA ALA A 555 2.69 -7.22 23.38
C ALA A 555 1.75 -7.60 22.22
N VAL A 556 1.75 -8.89 21.86
CA VAL A 556 0.93 -9.43 20.76
C VAL A 556 -0.44 -9.88 21.26
N ASN A 557 -1.39 -10.09 20.32
CA ASN A 557 -2.73 -10.63 20.58
C ASN A 557 -3.56 -9.72 21.50
N GLU A 558 -3.80 -8.49 21.06
CA GLU A 558 -4.44 -7.44 21.87
C GLU A 558 -5.99 -7.50 21.95
N PRO A 559 -6.76 -8.09 21.00
CA PRO A 559 -8.20 -7.93 21.03
C PRO A 559 -8.83 -8.46 22.33
N GLY A 560 -9.74 -7.67 22.90
CA GLY A 560 -10.51 -8.03 24.07
C GLY A 560 -11.94 -8.47 23.75
N TRP A 561 -12.38 -8.36 22.49
CA TRP A 561 -13.74 -8.72 22.09
C TRP A 561 -13.97 -10.22 22.25
N GLN A 562 -13.08 -11.04 21.68
CA GLN A 562 -13.12 -12.50 21.75
C GLN A 562 -11.83 -13.08 22.38
N ASP A 563 -11.84 -14.35 22.85
CA ASP A 563 -10.62 -15.11 23.11
C ASP A 563 -10.07 -15.67 21.79
N THR A 564 -9.23 -14.91 21.12
CA THR A 564 -8.66 -15.28 19.81
C THR A 564 -7.71 -16.48 19.87
N ASN A 565 -7.28 -16.92 21.06
CA ASN A 565 -6.58 -18.19 21.20
C ASN A 565 -7.43 -19.39 20.78
N ASP A 566 -8.73 -19.28 20.90
CA ASP A 566 -9.66 -20.36 20.59
C ASP A 566 -10.24 -20.25 19.16
N TRP A 567 -9.82 -19.25 18.36
CA TRP A 567 -10.26 -19.13 16.97
C TRP A 567 -9.75 -20.29 16.11
N LYS A 568 -10.62 -20.85 15.27
CA LYS A 568 -10.34 -22.06 14.51
C LYS A 568 -9.68 -21.80 13.16
N ASP A 569 -9.59 -20.56 12.74
CA ASP A 569 -9.05 -20.17 11.43
C ASP A 569 -7.61 -19.63 11.48
N LEU A 570 -7.19 -18.93 12.55
CA LEU A 570 -5.89 -18.25 12.63
C LEU A 570 -4.70 -19.19 12.37
N ASN A 571 -4.64 -20.31 13.09
CA ASN A 571 -3.57 -21.27 12.95
C ASN A 571 -3.52 -21.89 11.54
N SER A 572 -4.68 -22.18 10.96
CA SER A 572 -4.80 -22.69 9.59
C SER A 572 -4.34 -21.66 8.57
N LYS A 573 -4.73 -20.40 8.74
CA LYS A 573 -4.32 -19.27 7.87
C LYS A 573 -2.82 -19.06 7.92
N PHE A 574 -2.20 -19.07 9.10
CA PHE A 574 -0.74 -18.97 9.23
C PHE A 574 -0.02 -20.05 8.41
N VAL A 575 -0.40 -21.32 8.56
CA VAL A 575 0.18 -22.43 7.81
C VAL A 575 0.01 -22.24 6.30
N LEU A 576 -1.17 -21.85 5.87
CA LEU A 576 -1.48 -21.58 4.46
C LEU A 576 -0.67 -20.42 3.89
N MET A 577 -0.51 -19.33 4.63
CA MET A 577 0.26 -18.16 4.20
C MET A 577 1.75 -18.46 4.08
N VAL A 578 2.33 -19.22 5.02
CA VAL A 578 3.73 -19.66 4.92
C VAL A 578 3.93 -20.50 3.66
N TYR A 579 3.08 -21.49 3.41
CA TYR A 579 3.18 -22.32 2.22
C TYR A 579 2.92 -21.53 0.92
N ARG A 580 1.96 -20.60 0.93
CA ARG A 580 1.66 -19.67 -0.16
C ARG A 580 2.92 -18.90 -0.57
N ASP A 581 3.62 -18.31 0.37
CA ASP A 581 4.80 -17.49 0.10
C ASP A 581 5.94 -18.30 -0.51
N TYR A 582 6.13 -19.53 -0.03
CA TYR A 582 7.08 -20.43 -0.65
C TYR A 582 6.71 -20.75 -2.11
N VAL A 583 5.44 -21.07 -2.37
CA VAL A 583 4.96 -21.43 -3.71
C VAL A 583 5.05 -20.27 -4.67
N LEU A 584 4.48 -19.11 -4.29
CA LEU A 584 4.36 -17.96 -5.17
C LEU A 584 5.70 -17.25 -5.43
N THR A 585 6.72 -17.51 -4.62
CA THR A 585 8.09 -17.03 -4.84
C THR A 585 8.97 -18.07 -5.60
N GLY A 586 8.35 -19.05 -6.26
CA GLY A 586 9.01 -19.96 -7.18
C GLY A 586 9.54 -21.26 -6.58
N ARG A 587 9.13 -21.62 -5.35
CA ARG A 587 9.48 -22.89 -4.67
C ARG A 587 10.99 -23.10 -4.48
N GLN A 588 11.76 -22.02 -4.26
CA GLN A 588 13.23 -22.10 -4.15
C GLN A 588 13.74 -21.85 -2.72
N ASP A 589 12.95 -21.21 -1.88
CA ASP A 589 13.36 -20.81 -0.53
C ASP A 589 12.97 -21.86 0.52
N GLU A 590 13.57 -23.07 0.41
CA GLU A 590 13.35 -24.14 1.40
C GLU A 590 13.83 -23.73 2.81
N GLN A 591 14.78 -22.78 2.91
CA GLN A 591 15.26 -22.30 4.20
C GLN A 591 14.14 -21.60 4.97
N PHE A 592 13.33 -20.80 4.30
CA PHE A 592 12.15 -20.17 4.90
C PHE A 592 11.17 -21.21 5.47
N LEU A 593 10.92 -22.31 4.72
CA LEU A 593 10.08 -23.40 5.23
C LEU A 593 10.72 -24.11 6.44
N ARG A 594 12.02 -24.37 6.41
CA ARG A 594 12.72 -25.03 7.52
C ARG A 594 12.71 -24.17 8.80
N GLU A 595 12.84 -22.85 8.65
CA GLU A 595 12.77 -21.88 9.77
C GLU A 595 11.38 -21.84 10.40
N THR A 596 10.32 -21.89 9.59
CA THR A 596 8.92 -21.76 10.04
C THR A 596 8.25 -23.08 10.37
N TRP A 597 8.81 -24.22 9.93
CA TRP A 597 8.22 -25.55 10.10
C TRP A 597 7.88 -25.93 11.56
N PRO A 598 8.74 -25.67 12.57
CA PRO A 598 8.39 -25.96 13.96
C PRO A 598 7.09 -25.24 14.38
N ALA A 599 6.96 -23.98 14.04
CA ALA A 599 5.76 -23.19 14.36
C ALA A 599 4.51 -23.69 13.58
N MET A 600 4.67 -24.09 12.31
CA MET A 600 3.57 -24.67 11.54
C MET A 600 3.06 -25.98 12.18
N LYS A 601 3.96 -26.84 12.67
CA LYS A 601 3.58 -28.08 13.40
C LYS A 601 2.83 -27.74 14.68
N ASP A 602 3.41 -26.87 15.50
CA ASP A 602 2.78 -26.46 16.76
C ASP A 602 1.38 -25.86 16.53
N ALA A 603 1.21 -25.08 15.46
CA ALA A 603 -0.07 -24.50 15.07
C ALA A 603 -1.11 -25.57 14.68
N ILE A 604 -0.71 -26.59 13.91
CA ILE A 604 -1.59 -27.72 13.55
C ILE A 604 -1.95 -28.53 14.81
N GLU A 605 -0.95 -28.89 15.64
CA GLU A 605 -1.17 -29.67 16.85
C GLU A 605 -2.07 -28.92 17.86
N TYR A 606 -1.94 -27.60 17.92
CA TYR A 606 -2.83 -26.79 18.77
C TYR A 606 -4.29 -26.90 18.36
N LEU A 607 -4.62 -26.85 17.06
CA LEU A 607 -6.01 -26.99 16.61
C LEU A 607 -6.59 -28.40 16.80
N ARG A 608 -5.74 -29.42 16.85
CA ARG A 608 -6.20 -30.83 17.10
C ARG A 608 -6.92 -31.00 18.43
N GLN A 609 -6.68 -30.16 19.42
CA GLN A 609 -7.40 -30.24 20.70
C GLN A 609 -8.90 -29.98 20.56
N PHE A 610 -9.33 -29.32 19.49
CA PHE A 610 -10.72 -29.02 19.19
C PHE A 610 -11.39 -30.08 18.28
N ASP A 611 -10.66 -31.14 17.86
CA ASP A 611 -11.19 -32.26 17.10
C ASP A 611 -11.80 -33.29 18.06
N HIS A 612 -13.11 -33.43 18.06
CA HIS A 612 -13.83 -34.41 18.90
C HIS A 612 -13.91 -35.80 18.23
N GLY A 613 -12.97 -36.14 17.38
CA GLY A 613 -12.81 -37.43 16.73
C GLY A 613 -13.27 -37.49 15.29
N GLY A 614 -13.68 -36.35 14.69
CA GLY A 614 -14.07 -36.24 13.28
C GLY A 614 -12.90 -35.99 12.33
N GLY A 615 -11.76 -35.56 12.82
CA GLY A 615 -10.62 -35.11 12.03
C GLY A 615 -10.73 -33.63 11.57
N VAL A 616 -11.71 -32.89 12.10
CA VAL A 616 -11.94 -31.47 11.86
C VAL A 616 -12.15 -30.77 13.20
N PRO A 617 -11.44 -29.69 13.51
CA PRO A 617 -11.72 -28.85 14.67
C PRO A 617 -13.14 -28.31 14.63
N GLU A 618 -13.82 -28.34 15.79
CA GLU A 618 -15.19 -27.87 15.94
C GLU A 618 -15.24 -26.50 16.60
N ASN A 619 -16.07 -25.62 16.08
CA ASN A 619 -16.37 -24.30 16.65
C ASN A 619 -17.22 -24.43 17.92
N SER A 620 -17.05 -23.56 18.88
CA SER A 620 -17.46 -23.75 20.28
C SER A 620 -18.82 -23.17 20.62
N GLY A 621 -19.56 -22.58 19.67
CA GLY A 621 -20.88 -22.00 19.87
C GLY A 621 -20.87 -20.52 20.27
N TYR A 622 -19.77 -19.83 19.89
CA TYR A 622 -19.60 -18.38 19.89
C TYR A 622 -18.82 -17.99 18.65
N PRO A 623 -18.64 -16.69 18.34
CA PRO A 623 -17.90 -16.28 17.17
C PRO A 623 -16.38 -16.51 17.32
N ASP A 624 -15.89 -17.70 17.04
CA ASP A 624 -14.50 -18.12 17.20
C ASP A 624 -13.77 -18.30 15.85
N GLN A 625 -13.89 -17.30 14.99
CA GLN A 625 -13.25 -17.16 13.68
C GLN A 625 -13.27 -15.68 13.24
N THR A 626 -12.77 -15.35 12.06
CA THR A 626 -12.70 -13.98 11.50
C THR A 626 -14.06 -13.24 11.48
N TYR A 627 -15.18 -13.95 11.47
CA TYR A 627 -16.53 -13.41 11.66
C TYR A 627 -16.83 -13.36 13.15
N ASP A 628 -16.34 -12.33 13.82
CA ASP A 628 -16.23 -12.27 15.29
C ASP A 628 -17.51 -11.80 16.02
N ASP A 629 -18.59 -11.58 15.26
CA ASP A 629 -19.96 -11.33 15.75
C ASP A 629 -20.98 -12.35 15.22
N TRP A 630 -20.58 -13.27 14.34
CA TRP A 630 -21.48 -14.28 13.75
C TRP A 630 -21.25 -15.66 14.38
N VAL A 631 -22.16 -16.06 15.29
CA VAL A 631 -22.07 -17.32 16.07
C VAL A 631 -21.93 -18.53 15.15
N VAL A 632 -20.98 -19.40 15.46
CA VAL A 632 -20.67 -20.64 14.74
C VAL A 632 -20.50 -21.80 15.69
N LYS A 633 -20.96 -23.01 15.33
CA LYS A 633 -20.95 -24.17 16.25
C LYS A 633 -20.80 -25.51 15.54
N GLY A 634 -19.91 -26.37 16.07
CA GLY A 634 -19.59 -27.66 15.49
C GLY A 634 -18.67 -27.55 14.28
N VAL A 635 -18.74 -28.47 13.33
CA VAL A 635 -17.97 -28.38 12.10
C VAL A 635 -18.53 -27.23 11.25
N SER A 636 -17.68 -26.31 10.78
CA SER A 636 -18.07 -25.18 9.95
C SER A 636 -17.44 -25.21 8.57
N ALA A 637 -18.09 -24.61 7.58
CA ALA A 637 -17.60 -24.60 6.21
C ALA A 637 -16.29 -23.80 6.10
N TYR A 638 -16.26 -22.64 6.71
CA TYR A 638 -15.09 -21.74 6.63
C TYR A 638 -13.88 -22.32 7.36
N SER A 639 -13.93 -22.44 8.68
CA SER A 639 -12.79 -22.92 9.47
C SER A 639 -12.40 -24.36 9.13
N GLY A 640 -13.39 -25.26 8.89
CA GLY A 640 -13.13 -26.63 8.48
C GLY A 640 -12.47 -26.74 7.09
N GLY A 641 -12.88 -25.91 6.13
CA GLY A 641 -12.27 -25.84 4.81
C GLY A 641 -10.82 -25.35 4.87
N LEU A 642 -10.56 -24.30 5.66
CA LEU A 642 -9.19 -23.79 5.92
C LEU A 642 -8.31 -24.83 6.60
N TRP A 643 -8.85 -25.56 7.59
CA TRP A 643 -8.14 -26.67 8.24
C TRP A 643 -7.69 -27.75 7.27
N LEU A 644 -8.59 -28.20 6.40
CA LEU A 644 -8.27 -29.22 5.39
C LEU A 644 -7.17 -28.75 4.43
N ALA A 645 -7.25 -27.50 3.98
CA ALA A 645 -6.22 -26.91 3.14
C ALA A 645 -4.87 -26.76 3.87
N ALA A 646 -4.90 -26.37 5.17
CA ALA A 646 -3.71 -26.25 6.00
C ALA A 646 -3.04 -27.62 6.24
N LEU A 647 -3.80 -28.71 6.42
CA LEU A 647 -3.23 -30.06 6.49
C LEU A 647 -2.51 -30.43 5.21
N ARG A 648 -3.07 -30.09 4.02
CA ARG A 648 -2.38 -30.32 2.72
C ARG A 648 -1.11 -29.48 2.61
N ALA A 649 -1.11 -28.22 3.02
CA ALA A 649 0.05 -27.35 3.02
C ALA A 649 1.14 -27.86 3.98
N ALA A 650 0.76 -28.30 5.18
CA ALA A 650 1.68 -28.86 6.16
C ALA A 650 2.23 -30.23 5.73
N GLU A 651 1.42 -31.08 5.09
CA GLU A 651 1.85 -32.34 4.49
C GLU A 651 2.95 -32.11 3.43
N GLU A 652 2.73 -31.19 2.48
CA GLU A 652 3.71 -30.86 1.46
C GLU A 652 4.97 -30.23 2.06
N THR A 653 4.81 -29.34 3.04
CA THR A 653 5.96 -28.76 3.75
C THR A 653 6.76 -29.83 4.48
N ALA A 654 6.11 -30.77 5.17
CA ALA A 654 6.76 -31.90 5.85
C ALA A 654 7.58 -32.75 4.87
N ARG A 655 7.07 -33.01 3.66
CA ARG A 655 7.81 -33.73 2.60
C ARG A 655 9.06 -32.97 2.18
N ILE A 656 8.95 -31.65 1.96
CA ILE A 656 10.06 -30.79 1.52
C ILE A 656 11.17 -30.74 2.58
N VAL A 657 10.79 -30.59 3.85
CA VAL A 657 11.79 -30.50 4.96
C VAL A 657 12.35 -31.86 5.39
N GLY A 658 11.76 -32.98 4.91
CA GLY A 658 12.21 -34.34 5.18
C GLY A 658 11.54 -35.04 6.39
N ASP A 659 10.43 -34.50 6.90
CA ASP A 659 9.64 -35.09 8.00
C ASP A 659 8.54 -36.02 7.46
N ALA A 660 8.96 -37.17 6.92
CA ALA A 660 8.05 -38.13 6.25
C ALA A 660 6.99 -38.71 7.17
N GLN A 661 7.27 -38.84 8.47
CA GLN A 661 6.31 -39.36 9.45
C GLN A 661 5.14 -38.37 9.61
N THR A 662 5.44 -37.10 9.84
CA THR A 662 4.42 -36.06 9.97
C THR A 662 3.64 -35.90 8.67
N ALA A 663 4.30 -35.99 7.50
CA ALA A 663 3.60 -35.95 6.22
C ALA A 663 2.53 -37.04 6.08
N ALA A 664 2.87 -38.31 6.46
CA ALA A 664 1.92 -39.42 6.40
C ALA A 664 0.78 -39.26 7.41
N GLU A 665 1.05 -38.73 8.61
CA GLU A 665 0.05 -38.44 9.63
C GLU A 665 -0.95 -37.40 9.17
N TYR A 666 -0.46 -36.24 8.64
CA TYR A 666 -1.33 -35.16 8.18
C TYR A 666 -2.12 -35.54 6.94
N HIS A 667 -1.57 -36.38 6.05
CA HIS A 667 -2.33 -36.96 4.95
C HIS A 667 -3.51 -37.83 5.45
N ALA A 668 -3.26 -38.71 6.40
CA ALA A 668 -4.31 -39.54 6.96
C ALA A 668 -5.41 -38.70 7.67
N LEU A 669 -5.00 -37.65 8.39
CA LEU A 669 -5.91 -36.74 9.06
C LEU A 669 -6.74 -35.93 8.05
N PHE A 670 -6.12 -35.47 6.96
CA PHE A 670 -6.82 -34.81 5.85
C PHE A 670 -7.93 -35.70 5.28
N LEU A 671 -7.61 -36.97 4.92
CA LEU A 671 -8.60 -37.88 4.33
C LEU A 671 -9.79 -38.15 5.30
N LYS A 672 -9.50 -38.27 6.59
CA LYS A 672 -10.53 -38.45 7.61
C LYS A 672 -11.40 -37.20 7.73
N GLY A 673 -10.75 -36.02 7.85
CA GLY A 673 -11.44 -34.73 7.98
C GLY A 673 -12.27 -34.37 6.76
N GLN A 674 -11.77 -34.63 5.56
CA GLN A 674 -12.49 -34.39 4.30
C GLN A 674 -13.80 -35.19 4.26
N LYS A 675 -13.75 -36.47 4.65
CA LYS A 675 -14.94 -37.28 4.71
C LYS A 675 -15.98 -36.74 5.71
N THR A 676 -15.56 -36.32 6.88
CA THR A 676 -16.40 -35.71 7.88
C THR A 676 -16.99 -34.40 7.37
N TYR A 677 -16.17 -33.49 6.86
CA TYR A 677 -16.55 -32.20 6.32
C TYR A 677 -17.64 -32.32 5.24
N VAL A 678 -17.40 -33.17 4.23
CA VAL A 678 -18.35 -33.37 3.14
C VAL A 678 -19.66 -34.01 3.65
N SER A 679 -19.58 -35.05 4.49
CA SER A 679 -20.78 -35.76 4.94
C SER A 679 -21.65 -34.94 5.86
N GLN A 680 -21.11 -34.01 6.63
CA GLN A 680 -21.85 -33.21 7.60
C GLN A 680 -22.35 -31.86 7.04
N LEU A 681 -21.58 -31.24 6.12
CA LEU A 681 -21.90 -29.90 5.64
C LEU A 681 -22.57 -29.86 4.27
N TRP A 682 -22.31 -30.82 3.38
CA TRP A 682 -22.91 -30.83 2.06
C TRP A 682 -24.42 -31.10 2.08
N ASN A 683 -25.24 -30.15 1.68
CA ASN A 683 -26.70 -30.28 1.69
C ASN A 683 -27.31 -30.66 0.33
N GLY A 684 -26.48 -30.90 -0.69
CA GLY A 684 -26.92 -31.20 -2.07
C GLY A 684 -26.71 -30.03 -3.03
N GLU A 685 -26.56 -28.80 -2.56
CA GLU A 685 -26.36 -27.60 -3.37
C GLU A 685 -25.13 -26.76 -2.96
N TYR A 686 -24.89 -26.61 -1.66
CA TYR A 686 -23.80 -25.83 -1.09
C TYR A 686 -23.35 -26.41 0.26
N PHE A 687 -22.24 -25.92 0.84
CA PHE A 687 -21.80 -26.29 2.17
C PHE A 687 -22.51 -25.40 3.19
N ARG A 688 -23.20 -26.02 4.14
CA ARG A 688 -23.87 -25.35 5.26
C ARG A 688 -22.87 -24.48 6.02
N TYR A 689 -23.32 -23.37 6.60
CA TYR A 689 -22.48 -22.50 7.43
C TYR A 689 -21.78 -23.31 8.55
N ASP A 690 -22.58 -24.09 9.30
CA ASP A 690 -22.08 -25.05 10.27
C ASP A 690 -23.05 -26.23 10.47
N THR A 691 -22.80 -27.06 11.49
CA THR A 691 -23.60 -28.26 11.74
C THR A 691 -24.75 -28.08 12.73
N THR A 692 -24.67 -27.10 13.64
CA THR A 692 -25.57 -27.10 14.82
C THR A 692 -26.05 -25.72 15.30
N SER A 693 -25.58 -24.61 14.77
CA SER A 693 -26.05 -23.26 15.14
C SER A 693 -27.46 -23.01 14.56
N GLU A 694 -28.06 -21.89 14.94
CA GLU A 694 -29.31 -21.41 14.32
C GLU A 694 -29.08 -20.99 12.86
N SER A 695 -27.84 -20.50 12.54
CA SER A 695 -27.38 -20.09 11.20
C SER A 695 -26.91 -21.25 10.33
N LYS A 696 -27.02 -22.50 10.76
CA LYS A 696 -26.40 -23.65 10.07
C LYS A 696 -26.73 -23.78 8.60
N ASP A 697 -27.89 -23.33 8.16
CA ASP A 697 -28.35 -23.43 6.77
C ASP A 697 -28.13 -22.14 5.98
N ASP A 698 -27.47 -21.13 6.55
CA ASP A 698 -27.12 -19.90 5.86
C ASP A 698 -26.06 -20.14 4.78
N ILE A 699 -26.10 -19.33 3.71
CA ILE A 699 -25.18 -19.40 2.59
C ILE A 699 -24.05 -18.40 2.83
N GLN A 700 -22.91 -18.90 3.27
CA GLN A 700 -21.72 -18.07 3.49
C GLN A 700 -20.95 -17.89 2.17
N THR A 701 -20.55 -16.66 1.87
CA THR A 701 -19.74 -16.36 0.66
C THR A 701 -18.38 -17.05 0.72
N ASP A 702 -17.77 -17.10 1.88
CA ASP A 702 -16.41 -17.59 2.09
C ASP A 702 -16.31 -19.08 2.45
N GLN A 703 -17.41 -19.84 2.26
CA GLN A 703 -17.46 -21.28 2.56
C GLN A 703 -16.39 -22.11 1.84
N LEU A 704 -15.77 -21.56 0.79
CA LEU A 704 -14.75 -22.19 -0.02
C LEU A 704 -13.36 -21.52 0.11
N ALA A 705 -13.10 -20.73 1.14
CA ALA A 705 -11.80 -20.05 1.34
C ALA A 705 -10.62 -21.04 1.34
N GLY A 706 -10.77 -22.22 1.95
CA GLY A 706 -9.78 -23.29 1.92
C GLY A 706 -9.51 -23.81 0.49
N GLN A 707 -10.56 -23.99 -0.31
CA GLN A 707 -10.40 -24.41 -1.72
C GLN A 707 -9.75 -23.32 -2.56
N TRP A 708 -10.11 -22.06 -2.35
CA TRP A 708 -9.43 -20.94 -3.00
C TRP A 708 -7.91 -20.96 -2.79
N TYR A 709 -7.47 -21.10 -1.53
CA TYR A 709 -6.04 -21.18 -1.22
C TYR A 709 -5.39 -22.46 -1.78
N ALA A 710 -6.13 -23.56 -1.81
CA ALA A 710 -5.63 -24.79 -2.45
C ALA A 710 -5.43 -24.59 -3.96
N ASN A 711 -6.33 -23.91 -4.65
CA ASN A 711 -6.16 -23.55 -6.07
C ASN A 711 -4.99 -22.58 -6.26
N LEU A 712 -4.89 -21.54 -5.43
CA LEU A 712 -3.80 -20.54 -5.45
C LEU A 712 -2.41 -21.19 -5.31
N THR A 713 -2.30 -22.22 -4.50
CA THR A 713 -1.02 -22.85 -4.13
C THR A 713 -0.77 -24.21 -4.78
N GLY A 714 -1.75 -24.74 -5.54
CA GLY A 714 -1.65 -26.02 -6.22
C GLY A 714 -1.73 -27.25 -5.31
N LEU A 715 -2.45 -27.16 -4.18
CA LEU A 715 -2.64 -28.26 -3.23
C LEU A 715 -3.70 -29.30 -3.66
N GLY A 716 -4.43 -29.01 -4.73
CA GLY A 716 -5.45 -29.91 -5.27
C GLY A 716 -6.85 -29.73 -4.62
N GLU A 717 -7.67 -30.76 -4.70
CA GLU A 717 -9.06 -30.72 -4.26
C GLU A 717 -9.18 -30.87 -2.74
N ILE A 718 -9.75 -29.85 -2.10
CA ILE A 718 -10.20 -29.93 -0.71
C ILE A 718 -11.60 -30.52 -0.65
N VAL A 719 -12.42 -30.18 -1.63
CA VAL A 719 -13.76 -30.73 -1.85
C VAL A 719 -13.92 -31.19 -3.30
N PRO A 720 -14.83 -32.14 -3.62
CA PRO A 720 -15.09 -32.52 -5.00
C PRO A 720 -15.50 -31.33 -5.88
N ARG A 721 -14.88 -31.21 -7.04
CA ARG A 721 -15.12 -30.08 -7.98
C ARG A 721 -16.60 -29.85 -8.29
N SER A 722 -17.41 -30.90 -8.41
CA SER A 722 -18.84 -30.76 -8.68
C SER A 722 -19.58 -30.05 -7.54
N MET A 723 -19.16 -30.25 -6.29
CA MET A 723 -19.69 -29.58 -5.12
C MET A 723 -19.21 -28.13 -5.05
N GLU A 724 -17.94 -27.90 -5.35
CA GLU A 724 -17.34 -26.57 -5.44
C GLU A 724 -18.12 -25.71 -6.45
N MET A 725 -18.29 -26.19 -7.69
CA MET A 725 -19.02 -25.48 -8.74
C MET A 725 -20.48 -25.18 -8.39
N SER A 726 -21.15 -26.12 -7.72
CA SER A 726 -22.53 -25.94 -7.24
C SER A 726 -22.59 -24.85 -6.15
N ALA A 727 -21.68 -24.89 -5.19
CA ALA A 727 -21.59 -23.90 -4.11
C ALA A 727 -21.28 -22.50 -4.66
N LEU A 728 -20.30 -22.35 -5.59
CA LEU A 728 -19.99 -21.08 -6.24
C LEU A 728 -21.20 -20.49 -6.97
N LYS A 729 -21.95 -21.33 -7.67
CA LYS A 729 -23.19 -20.90 -8.34
C LYS A 729 -24.24 -20.44 -7.33
N LYS A 730 -24.39 -21.15 -6.22
CA LYS A 730 -25.35 -20.79 -5.17
C LYS A 730 -24.99 -19.45 -4.52
N ILE A 731 -23.71 -19.22 -4.22
CA ILE A 731 -23.21 -17.94 -3.69
C ILE A 731 -23.53 -16.82 -4.68
N PHE A 732 -23.25 -17.02 -5.96
CA PHE A 732 -23.55 -16.01 -6.99
C PHE A 732 -25.03 -15.66 -7.02
N ASP A 733 -25.90 -16.67 -7.11
CA ASP A 733 -27.35 -16.46 -7.25
C ASP A 733 -27.97 -15.79 -6.01
N PHE A 734 -27.41 -16.01 -4.83
CA PHE A 734 -27.97 -15.52 -3.56
C PHE A 734 -27.18 -14.32 -3.01
N ASN A 735 -25.89 -14.49 -2.72
CA ASN A 735 -25.10 -13.48 -2.02
C ASN A 735 -24.70 -12.31 -2.93
N VAL A 736 -24.61 -12.54 -4.24
CA VAL A 736 -24.32 -11.48 -5.22
C VAL A 736 -25.60 -10.91 -5.82
N LEU A 737 -26.38 -11.74 -6.55
CA LEU A 737 -27.48 -11.22 -7.37
C LEU A 737 -28.69 -10.75 -6.56
N LYS A 738 -29.05 -11.44 -5.47
CA LYS A 738 -30.19 -11.03 -4.63
C LYS A 738 -29.84 -9.92 -3.65
N TYR A 739 -28.54 -9.71 -3.35
CA TYR A 739 -28.12 -8.67 -2.46
C TYR A 739 -27.88 -7.37 -3.22
N GLY A 740 -28.57 -6.28 -2.81
CA GLY A 740 -28.41 -4.97 -3.44
C GLY A 740 -28.58 -4.98 -4.97
N ASP A 741 -29.46 -5.83 -5.51
CA ASP A 741 -29.70 -6.02 -6.94
C ASP A 741 -28.42 -6.34 -7.75
N GLY A 742 -27.47 -7.03 -7.11
CA GLY A 742 -26.17 -7.40 -7.69
C GLY A 742 -25.22 -6.22 -7.93
N GLN A 743 -25.39 -5.10 -7.24
CA GLN A 743 -24.60 -3.89 -7.49
C GLN A 743 -23.58 -3.56 -6.39
N MET A 744 -23.44 -4.42 -5.37
CA MET A 744 -22.68 -4.06 -4.18
C MET A 744 -21.52 -5.02 -3.83
N GLY A 745 -21.34 -6.11 -4.56
CA GLY A 745 -20.44 -7.21 -4.21
C GLY A 745 -21.22 -8.40 -3.67
N ALA A 746 -20.55 -9.29 -2.92
CA ALA A 746 -21.19 -10.46 -2.29
C ALA A 746 -21.40 -10.22 -0.78
N ALA A 747 -22.64 -10.32 -0.30
CA ALA A 747 -22.90 -10.34 1.14
C ALA A 747 -22.21 -11.54 1.81
N ASN A 748 -21.65 -11.37 3.00
CA ASN A 748 -21.00 -12.47 3.72
C ASN A 748 -21.94 -13.64 3.94
N GLY A 749 -23.23 -13.39 4.23
CA GLY A 749 -24.25 -14.39 4.44
C GLY A 749 -25.61 -14.02 3.84
N MET A 750 -26.31 -15.03 3.36
CA MET A 750 -27.73 -14.96 2.97
C MET A 750 -28.46 -16.17 3.53
N SER A 751 -29.72 -16.00 3.90
CA SER A 751 -30.53 -17.15 4.28
C SER A 751 -30.79 -18.11 3.11
N SER A 752 -31.07 -19.36 3.41
CA SER A 752 -31.35 -20.39 2.38
C SER A 752 -32.55 -20.08 1.49
N ASP A 753 -33.52 -19.26 1.94
CA ASP A 753 -34.64 -18.76 1.17
C ASP A 753 -34.36 -17.42 0.44
N GLY A 754 -33.16 -16.84 0.64
CA GLY A 754 -32.70 -15.64 -0.06
C GLY A 754 -33.06 -14.32 0.61
N GLN A 755 -33.32 -14.33 1.91
CA GLN A 755 -33.50 -13.12 2.70
C GLN A 755 -32.13 -12.60 3.21
N ILE A 756 -32.04 -11.28 3.39
CA ILE A 756 -30.87 -10.66 4.04
C ILE A 756 -30.90 -11.00 5.52
N LEU A 757 -29.77 -11.48 6.04
CA LEU A 757 -29.64 -11.83 7.46
C LEU A 757 -29.63 -10.57 8.33
N THR A 758 -29.94 -10.75 9.62
CA THR A 758 -30.00 -9.63 10.57
C THR A 758 -28.72 -9.44 11.37
N ASN A 759 -27.87 -10.47 11.45
CA ASN A 759 -26.56 -10.36 12.09
C ASN A 759 -25.71 -9.29 11.39
N ALA A 760 -24.93 -8.53 12.16
CA ALA A 760 -24.22 -7.36 11.67
C ALA A 760 -23.22 -7.73 10.56
N GLU A 761 -22.40 -8.76 10.79
CA GLU A 761 -21.39 -9.18 9.83
C GLU A 761 -21.94 -10.00 8.67
N ALA A 762 -22.94 -10.87 8.96
CA ALA A 762 -23.55 -11.71 7.94
C ALA A 762 -24.21 -10.89 6.81
N LYS A 763 -24.87 -9.76 7.15
CA LYS A 763 -25.52 -8.88 6.16
C LYS A 763 -24.57 -7.96 5.41
N GLU A 764 -23.30 -7.87 5.79
CA GLU A 764 -22.31 -7.00 5.17
C GLU A 764 -21.71 -7.61 3.90
N VAL A 765 -21.28 -6.72 3.01
CA VAL A 765 -20.31 -7.03 1.96
C VAL A 765 -18.91 -6.73 2.50
N TRP A 766 -18.06 -7.74 2.57
CA TRP A 766 -16.64 -7.56 2.83
C TRP A 766 -15.86 -7.63 1.51
N VAL A 767 -14.99 -6.66 1.29
CA VAL A 767 -14.28 -6.55 0.00
C VAL A 767 -13.41 -7.78 -0.23
N GLY A 768 -12.59 -8.18 0.76
CA GLY A 768 -11.66 -9.28 0.60
C GLY A 768 -12.31 -10.64 0.41
N THR A 769 -13.42 -10.92 1.08
CA THR A 769 -14.17 -12.18 0.92
C THR A 769 -14.82 -12.26 -0.46
N THR A 770 -15.37 -11.14 -0.96
CA THR A 770 -15.88 -11.05 -2.33
C THR A 770 -14.77 -11.29 -3.36
N GLU A 771 -13.57 -10.74 -3.15
CA GLU A 771 -12.44 -10.93 -4.09
C GLU A 771 -11.86 -12.35 -4.03
N GLY A 772 -11.85 -12.99 -2.86
CA GLY A 772 -11.50 -14.41 -2.72
C GLY A 772 -12.46 -15.31 -3.49
N TYR A 773 -13.77 -15.07 -3.33
CA TYR A 773 -14.81 -15.73 -4.12
C TYR A 773 -14.63 -15.50 -5.63
N ALA A 774 -14.37 -14.25 -6.06
CA ALA A 774 -14.18 -13.89 -7.46
C ALA A 774 -12.92 -14.55 -8.04
N GLY A 775 -11.82 -14.59 -7.29
CA GLY A 775 -10.57 -15.25 -7.68
C GLY A 775 -10.76 -16.76 -7.90
N LEU A 776 -11.47 -17.44 -6.99
CA LEU A 776 -11.80 -18.85 -7.13
C LEU A 776 -12.72 -19.08 -8.33
N SER A 777 -13.79 -18.30 -8.47
CA SER A 777 -14.74 -18.38 -9.58
C SER A 777 -14.06 -18.21 -10.93
N LEU A 778 -13.13 -17.23 -11.02
CA LEU A 778 -12.36 -16.99 -12.25
C LEU A 778 -11.45 -18.18 -12.59
N SER A 779 -10.81 -18.79 -11.58
CA SER A 779 -9.95 -19.97 -11.78
C SER A 779 -10.71 -21.19 -12.27
N GLU A 780 -11.96 -21.34 -11.86
CA GLU A 780 -12.88 -22.41 -12.30
C GLU A 780 -13.58 -22.10 -13.64
N GLY A 781 -13.34 -20.93 -14.25
CA GLY A 781 -13.89 -20.52 -15.53
C GLY A 781 -15.24 -19.81 -15.47
N MET A 782 -15.76 -19.49 -14.27
CA MET A 782 -16.99 -18.71 -14.02
C MET A 782 -16.70 -17.22 -14.15
N LYS A 783 -16.37 -16.79 -15.39
CA LYS A 783 -15.87 -15.43 -15.65
C LYS A 783 -16.92 -14.35 -15.41
N ASP A 784 -18.13 -14.58 -15.86
CA ASP A 784 -19.20 -13.59 -15.77
C ASP A 784 -19.60 -13.36 -14.32
N GLU A 785 -19.63 -14.43 -13.52
CA GLU A 785 -19.91 -14.39 -12.09
C GLU A 785 -18.80 -13.63 -11.32
N ALA A 786 -17.54 -13.94 -11.61
CA ALA A 786 -16.39 -13.27 -11.00
C ALA A 786 -16.39 -11.78 -11.30
N TRP A 787 -16.50 -11.40 -12.59
CA TRP A 787 -16.51 -9.98 -12.97
C TRP A 787 -17.74 -9.25 -12.45
N LYS A 788 -18.90 -9.91 -12.33
CA LYS A 788 -20.10 -9.28 -11.77
C LYS A 788 -19.94 -8.97 -10.27
N ALA A 789 -19.39 -9.91 -9.49
CA ALA A 789 -19.13 -9.70 -8.06
C ALA A 789 -18.12 -8.55 -7.84
N THR A 790 -16.98 -8.60 -8.52
CA THR A 790 -15.95 -7.54 -8.44
C THR A 790 -16.45 -6.19 -8.94
N TRP A 791 -17.27 -6.18 -10.00
CA TRP A 791 -17.87 -4.93 -10.49
C TRP A 791 -18.80 -4.29 -9.44
N GLY A 792 -19.52 -5.05 -8.67
CA GLY A 792 -20.33 -4.53 -7.58
C GLY A 792 -19.51 -3.77 -6.53
N LEU A 793 -18.29 -4.26 -6.22
CA LEU A 793 -17.34 -3.54 -5.37
C LEU A 793 -16.87 -2.23 -6.03
N TYR A 794 -16.43 -2.30 -7.30
CA TYR A 794 -16.01 -1.12 -8.04
C TYR A 794 -17.10 -0.05 -8.11
N HIS A 795 -18.34 -0.46 -8.45
CA HIS A 795 -19.48 0.44 -8.52
C HIS A 795 -19.72 1.16 -7.18
N THR A 796 -19.70 0.42 -6.07
CA THR A 796 -19.90 0.99 -4.74
C THR A 796 -18.77 1.96 -4.36
N ILE A 797 -17.50 1.56 -4.56
CA ILE A 797 -16.34 2.34 -4.17
C ILE A 797 -16.18 3.59 -5.04
N TYR A 798 -16.19 3.43 -6.37
CA TYR A 798 -15.73 4.46 -7.32
C TYR A 798 -16.85 5.25 -8.01
N GLU A 799 -18.05 4.70 -8.11
CA GLU A 799 -19.13 5.36 -8.82
C GLU A 799 -20.24 5.86 -7.91
N ASN A 800 -20.60 5.10 -6.85
CA ASN A 800 -21.78 5.37 -6.05
C ASN A 800 -21.48 6.05 -4.71
N LYS A 801 -20.64 5.45 -3.84
CA LYS A 801 -20.48 5.87 -2.44
C LYS A 801 -19.23 6.67 -2.14
N GLY A 802 -18.23 6.64 -3.02
CA GLY A 802 -17.02 7.45 -2.86
C GLY A 802 -16.10 6.94 -1.76
N TYR A 803 -15.81 5.65 -1.78
CA TYR A 803 -14.88 5.02 -0.84
C TYR A 803 -13.43 4.98 -1.34
N TRP A 804 -13.12 5.50 -2.54
CA TRP A 804 -11.77 5.56 -3.10
C TRP A 804 -10.76 6.15 -2.11
N PHE A 805 -9.61 5.50 -1.97
CA PHE A 805 -8.53 5.83 -1.02
C PHE A 805 -8.98 5.95 0.45
N ARG A 806 -10.12 5.34 0.77
CA ARG A 806 -10.61 5.07 2.12
C ARG A 806 -11.49 3.83 2.14
N THR A 807 -11.23 2.89 1.23
CA THR A 807 -12.03 1.67 1.08
C THR A 807 -12.20 1.01 2.43
N PRO A 808 -13.46 0.81 2.89
CA PRO A 808 -13.73 0.28 4.20
C PRO A 808 -13.63 -1.25 4.24
N GLU A 809 -13.63 -1.79 5.44
CA GLU A 809 -13.80 -3.23 5.66
C GLU A 809 -15.11 -3.71 5.04
N ALA A 810 -16.20 -3.00 5.36
CA ALA A 810 -17.54 -3.47 5.11
C ALA A 810 -18.53 -2.35 4.81
N TRP A 811 -19.57 -2.72 4.06
CA TRP A 811 -20.81 -1.92 3.88
C TRP A 811 -22.02 -2.84 3.80
N ASP A 812 -23.20 -2.28 4.04
CA ASP A 812 -24.48 -2.98 3.89
C ASP A 812 -25.33 -2.40 2.75
N VAL A 813 -26.56 -2.94 2.55
CA VAL A 813 -27.51 -2.50 1.51
C VAL A 813 -27.86 -1.02 1.58
N THR A 814 -27.67 -0.35 2.72
CA THR A 814 -27.87 1.09 2.84
C THR A 814 -26.70 1.89 2.26
N GLY A 815 -25.57 1.24 2.04
CA GLY A 815 -24.31 1.86 1.64
C GLY A 815 -23.62 2.62 2.76
N ASN A 816 -24.00 2.35 4.01
CA ASN A 816 -23.25 2.77 5.18
C ASN A 816 -22.12 1.79 5.43
N PHE A 817 -20.99 2.31 5.91
CA PHE A 817 -19.76 1.53 6.07
C PHE A 817 -19.27 1.50 7.53
N ARG A 818 -18.38 0.58 7.84
CA ARG A 818 -17.52 0.61 9.04
C ARG A 818 -16.06 0.42 8.66
N ALA A 819 -15.16 0.94 9.49
CA ALA A 819 -13.72 0.83 9.38
C ALA A 819 -13.16 1.24 8.01
N GLY A 820 -13.09 2.54 7.78
CA GLY A 820 -12.44 3.11 6.59
C GLY A 820 -10.94 2.87 6.57
N MET A 821 -10.33 2.93 5.36
CA MET A 821 -8.89 2.74 5.16
C MET A 821 -8.40 1.34 5.60
N TYR A 822 -9.16 0.33 5.23
CA TYR A 822 -8.89 -1.06 5.57
C TYR A 822 -7.91 -1.73 4.60
N MET A 823 -7.10 -2.68 5.07
CA MET A 823 -6.10 -3.33 4.22
C MET A 823 -6.64 -4.52 3.39
N ARG A 824 -7.76 -5.14 3.77
CA ARG A 824 -8.33 -6.33 3.11
C ARG A 824 -8.69 -6.13 1.62
N PRO A 825 -9.07 -4.91 1.13
CA PRO A 825 -9.33 -4.64 -0.29
C PRO A 825 -8.18 -4.94 -1.26
N MET A 826 -6.95 -5.02 -0.77
CA MET A 826 -5.80 -5.47 -1.58
C MET A 826 -5.96 -6.93 -2.09
N ALA A 827 -6.95 -7.68 -1.56
CA ALA A 827 -7.33 -9.01 -2.04
C ALA A 827 -7.78 -9.04 -3.51
N ILE A 828 -8.06 -7.91 -4.14
CA ILE A 828 -8.32 -7.82 -5.59
C ILE A 828 -7.24 -8.52 -6.42
N TRP A 829 -6.01 -8.63 -5.90
CA TRP A 829 -4.92 -9.36 -6.54
C TRP A 829 -5.14 -10.89 -6.58
N ALA A 830 -6.15 -11.42 -5.89
CA ALA A 830 -6.58 -12.81 -6.01
C ALA A 830 -6.95 -13.17 -7.46
N LEU A 831 -7.60 -12.25 -8.18
CA LEU A 831 -8.00 -12.45 -9.58
C LEU A 831 -6.79 -12.57 -10.53
N GLU A 832 -5.66 -11.97 -10.16
CA GLU A 832 -4.41 -12.06 -10.92
C GLU A 832 -3.53 -13.26 -10.53
N MET A 833 -3.69 -13.74 -9.31
CA MET A 833 -2.75 -14.69 -8.71
C MET A 833 -3.30 -16.11 -8.61
N THR A 834 -4.63 -16.28 -8.58
CA THR A 834 -5.23 -17.62 -8.58
C THR A 834 -5.17 -18.20 -10.00
N PRO A 835 -4.37 -19.26 -10.23
CA PRO A 835 -4.17 -19.78 -11.57
C PRO A 835 -5.44 -20.46 -12.09
N PRO A 836 -5.71 -20.43 -13.40
CA PRO A 836 -6.76 -21.24 -13.99
C PRO A 836 -6.55 -22.72 -13.66
N ARG A 837 -7.59 -23.40 -13.23
CA ARG A 837 -7.52 -24.83 -12.94
C ARG A 837 -7.29 -25.62 -14.23
N ALA A 838 -6.36 -26.56 -14.18
CA ALA A 838 -6.13 -27.48 -15.30
C ALA A 838 -7.41 -28.27 -15.64
N LYS A 839 -7.74 -28.35 -16.93
CA LYS A 839 -8.91 -29.07 -17.41
C LYS A 839 -8.81 -30.57 -17.18
#